data_eb1c796fdc153abe006abbdad5479fcc
#
_entry.id   eb1c796fdc153abe006abbdad5479fcc
#
_cell.length_a   1.000
_cell.length_b   1.000
_cell.length_c   1.000
_cell.angle_alpha   90.00
_cell.angle_beta   90.00
_cell.angle_gamma   90.00
#
_symmetry.space_group_name_H-M   'P 1'
#
loop_
_entity.id
_entity.type
_entity.pdbx_description
1 polymer ?
#
loop_
_entity_poly.entity_id
_entity_poly.type
_entity_poly.pdbx_seq_one_letter_code
_entity_poly.pdbx_strand_id
1 'polypeptide(L)'
;MERDFHKLKTAVNNQLKDMEEKYGNLFVANVDNQKLWELYLDSFPEGENPIFRERRTYDCNCCKHFFRNIGNVVALDGNNEYVTIWDIETGDEVFDKVASVLAMEVRKHRISRIFKSELEIFGAEDNFDNYMENVQWTHFMYRVPEKYMIGAGEKNSFIGNIATRRRLLVEMLENIKDDAIQSVNDLIEDNILYKGAEYKHIIKKLIEVREDYSKVPEAQRYNYIWKVIQDIPEEVAKVKNTAIGTLIVNLNEGMDLETAVKKYETVVAPENYKRSKPIYTKEMLERAKKTVEELGYLESLERKYADVDDISLDDVLFVNRDILKKSDGIFGQLEENVTENPRKFENAEKISAEKFLGEVLPNAKEVKVLVENRHAKNFMTMTTAVNPESKSMFKWDNNFAWNYVGGIADSRMKEEVAKKGGDIFGDLRFSIMWNESNENVSDLDAHCKEILSNGKRFEIYYGDKQSEITIGQLDVDIIHPEGIAVENITYSQKSRMKDGNYKFFVNYYSKRRGYQSGFKAEVEIEGIVYPYEFSGNPDRNDNVDIAEVTLKNGEFSIKHLLGGGAGKVSSSKIWNVNTNQFADVKLVTKSPNCWNGQNQGHEHLFFFIDGCVSEEKPNAIFNEYLKDELYRDHRKVFEAMGQAMKVQETDNQLSGVGFSLTRRNDIIVKVDNKVYKINF
;
A
#
# COMPACT_ATOMS: atom_id res chain seq x y z
N MET A 1 -2.47 -59.02 46.53
CA MET A 1 -3.05 -57.64 46.69
C MET A 1 -3.87 -57.37 45.45
N GLU A 2 -5.15 -57.17 45.56
CA GLU A 2 -6.03 -56.85 44.46
C GLU A 2 -5.65 -55.45 43.91
N ARG A 3 -5.29 -55.34 42.63
CA ARG A 3 -4.89 -54.06 42.00
C ARG A 3 -6.11 -53.22 41.66
N ASP A 4 -6.09 -52.00 42.18
CA ASP A 4 -7.20 -51.06 41.97
C ASP A 4 -7.06 -50.28 40.67
N PHE A 5 -7.92 -50.55 39.69
CA PHE A 5 -7.94 -49.89 38.40
C PHE A 5 -8.26 -48.40 38.48
N HIS A 6 -8.91 -47.94 39.55
CA HIS A 6 -9.11 -46.52 39.81
C HIS A 6 -7.82 -45.72 39.80
N LYS A 7 -6.71 -46.31 40.24
CA LYS A 7 -5.38 -45.63 40.21
C LYS A 7 -4.99 -45.27 38.76
N LEU A 8 -5.11 -46.22 37.83
CA LEU A 8 -4.77 -45.98 36.42
C LEU A 8 -5.72 -44.98 35.81
N LYS A 9 -7.04 -45.12 36.00
CA LYS A 9 -8.06 -44.19 35.51
C LYS A 9 -7.81 -42.75 36.00
N THR A 10 -7.58 -42.60 37.31
CA THR A 10 -7.34 -41.30 37.95
C THR A 10 -6.07 -40.65 37.43
N ALA A 11 -4.97 -41.41 37.32
CA ALA A 11 -3.72 -40.90 36.80
C ALA A 11 -3.87 -40.40 35.35
N VAL A 12 -4.54 -41.15 34.47
CA VAL A 12 -4.82 -40.73 33.07
C VAL A 12 -5.67 -39.48 33.03
N ASN A 13 -6.71 -39.38 33.85
CA ASN A 13 -7.58 -38.19 33.89
C ASN A 13 -6.83 -36.95 34.40
N ASN A 14 -5.99 -37.12 35.44
CA ASN A 14 -5.16 -36.03 35.94
C ASN A 14 -4.14 -35.57 34.84
N GLN A 15 -3.51 -36.50 34.16
CA GLN A 15 -2.59 -36.18 33.07
C GLN A 15 -3.28 -35.43 31.93
N LEU A 16 -4.49 -35.85 31.51
CA LEU A 16 -5.29 -35.12 30.53
C LEU A 16 -5.55 -33.69 30.99
N LYS A 17 -5.97 -33.51 32.24
CA LYS A 17 -6.20 -32.18 32.82
C LYS A 17 -4.95 -31.34 32.86
N ASP A 18 -3.82 -31.90 33.31
CA ASP A 18 -2.52 -31.20 33.31
C ASP A 18 -2.08 -30.80 31.90
N MET A 19 -2.30 -31.66 30.91
CA MET A 19 -2.03 -31.34 29.49
C MET A 19 -2.90 -30.18 29.00
N GLU A 20 -4.17 -30.14 29.37
CA GLU A 20 -5.10 -29.07 29.03
C GLU A 20 -4.75 -27.71 29.65
N GLU A 21 -4.36 -27.73 30.92
CA GLU A 21 -4.04 -26.53 31.70
C GLU A 21 -2.65 -25.97 31.30
N LYS A 22 -1.67 -26.85 31.18
CA LYS A 22 -0.28 -26.46 30.97
C LYS A 22 0.08 -26.15 29.54
N TYR A 23 -0.47 -26.89 28.56
CA TYR A 23 -0.08 -26.77 27.15
C TYR A 23 -1.18 -26.20 26.25
N GLY A 24 -2.42 -26.20 26.71
CA GLY A 24 -3.56 -25.54 26.04
C GLY A 24 -4.07 -26.23 24.79
N ASN A 25 -3.20 -26.59 23.87
CA ASN A 25 -3.55 -27.24 22.61
C ASN A 25 -3.24 -28.74 22.64
N LEU A 26 -4.22 -29.53 22.20
CA LEU A 26 -4.09 -30.99 22.09
C LEU A 26 -4.06 -31.40 20.61
N PHE A 27 -3.31 -32.46 20.36
CA PHE A 27 -3.10 -33.01 19.02
C PHE A 27 -3.42 -34.51 19.02
N VAL A 28 -3.53 -35.09 17.83
CA VAL A 28 -3.78 -36.51 17.63
C VAL A 28 -2.62 -37.11 16.85
N ALA A 29 -1.92 -38.05 17.44
CA ALA A 29 -0.88 -38.84 16.78
C ALA A 29 -1.49 -39.86 15.82
N ASN A 30 -0.83 -40.13 14.69
CA ASN A 30 -1.31 -41.04 13.65
C ASN A 30 -1.01 -42.50 13.98
N VAL A 31 -1.50 -42.94 15.12
CA VAL A 31 -1.40 -44.31 15.61
C VAL A 31 -2.61 -45.10 15.12
N ASP A 32 -2.44 -46.36 14.76
CA ASP A 32 -3.53 -47.29 14.58
C ASP A 32 -4.17 -47.60 15.94
N ASN A 33 -5.35 -47.03 16.16
CA ASN A 33 -6.04 -47.08 17.45
C ASN A 33 -6.50 -48.49 17.82
N GLN A 34 -6.69 -49.40 16.85
CA GLN A 34 -6.96 -50.81 17.12
C GLN A 34 -5.72 -51.50 17.66
N LYS A 35 -4.55 -51.26 17.04
CA LYS A 35 -3.27 -51.76 17.55
C LYS A 35 -2.92 -51.21 18.91
N LEU A 36 -3.23 -49.92 19.17
CA LEU A 36 -3.01 -49.31 20.50
C LEU A 36 -3.85 -50.01 21.56
N TRP A 37 -5.10 -50.37 21.25
CA TRP A 37 -5.96 -51.13 22.11
C TRP A 37 -5.44 -52.54 22.40
N GLU A 38 -5.01 -53.23 21.34
CA GLU A 38 -4.39 -54.58 21.47
C GLU A 38 -3.12 -54.50 22.29
N LEU A 39 -2.25 -53.52 22.03
CA LEU A 39 -1.03 -53.31 22.82
C LEU A 39 -1.32 -53.07 24.30
N TYR A 40 -2.39 -52.30 24.61
CA TYR A 40 -2.87 -52.10 25.97
C TYR A 40 -3.21 -53.43 26.63
N LEU A 41 -4.00 -54.28 25.99
CA LEU A 41 -4.37 -55.60 26.54
C LEU A 41 -3.15 -56.51 26.74
N ASP A 42 -2.25 -56.56 25.75
CA ASP A 42 -1.08 -57.41 25.74
C ASP A 42 0.04 -56.98 26.72
N SER A 43 0.00 -55.73 27.14
CA SER A 43 1.01 -55.20 28.08
C SER A 43 0.80 -55.65 29.52
N PHE A 44 -0.36 -56.22 29.84
CA PHE A 44 -0.61 -56.81 31.17
C PHE A 44 -0.02 -58.19 31.32
N PRO A 45 0.54 -58.54 32.53
CA PRO A 45 1.04 -59.84 32.80
C PRO A 45 -0.03 -60.94 32.70
N GLU A 46 0.31 -62.11 32.24
CA GLU A 46 -0.62 -63.25 32.21
C GLU A 46 -0.87 -63.82 33.60
N GLY A 47 -2.12 -64.04 33.94
CA GLY A 47 -2.56 -64.88 35.05
C GLY A 47 -2.46 -64.30 36.47
N GLU A 48 -1.93 -63.12 36.65
CA GLU A 48 -1.70 -62.58 38.02
C GLU A 48 -2.89 -61.83 38.65
N ASN A 49 -3.90 -61.41 37.86
CA ASN A 49 -5.07 -60.70 38.38
C ASN A 49 -6.33 -61.07 37.56
N PRO A 50 -7.44 -61.51 38.19
CA PRO A 50 -8.70 -61.81 37.51
C PRO A 50 -9.17 -60.68 36.58
N ILE A 51 -9.04 -59.43 36.97
CA ILE A 51 -9.42 -58.24 36.18
C ILE A 51 -8.70 -58.21 34.79
N PHE A 52 -7.44 -58.61 34.70
CA PHE A 52 -6.73 -58.62 33.44
C PHE A 52 -7.19 -59.74 32.52
N ARG A 53 -7.55 -60.91 33.06
CA ARG A 53 -8.12 -62.02 32.36
C ARG A 53 -9.51 -61.68 31.80
N GLU A 54 -10.32 -61.04 32.63
CA GLU A 54 -11.66 -60.59 32.23
C GLU A 54 -11.60 -59.49 31.20
N ARG A 55 -10.70 -58.50 31.30
CA ARG A 55 -10.54 -57.45 30.28
C ARG A 55 -10.03 -57.98 28.94
N ARG A 56 -9.23 -59.03 28.93
CA ARG A 56 -8.84 -59.73 27.69
C ARG A 56 -10.01 -60.57 27.10
N THR A 57 -10.87 -61.09 27.93
CA THR A 57 -11.95 -61.96 27.52
C THR A 57 -13.19 -61.12 27.18
N TYR A 58 -13.48 -60.08 27.91
CA TYR A 58 -14.59 -59.16 27.67
C TYR A 58 -14.02 -57.87 27.02
N ASP A 59 -14.14 -57.84 25.68
CA ASP A 59 -13.76 -56.70 24.84
C ASP A 59 -14.61 -55.46 25.21
N CYS A 60 -14.18 -54.67 26.22
CA CYS A 60 -14.93 -53.56 26.78
C CYS A 60 -15.11 -52.43 25.73
N ASN A 61 -16.27 -52.34 25.14
CA ASN A 61 -16.58 -51.38 24.10
C ASN A 61 -16.43 -49.91 24.53
N CYS A 62 -16.74 -49.59 25.81
CA CYS A 62 -16.61 -48.23 26.33
C CYS A 62 -15.11 -47.83 26.49
N CYS A 63 -14.27 -48.70 27.05
CA CYS A 63 -12.82 -48.46 27.10
C CYS A 63 -12.20 -48.43 25.72
N LYS A 64 -12.62 -49.31 24.80
CA LYS A 64 -12.22 -49.29 23.39
C LYS A 64 -12.59 -47.99 22.69
N HIS A 65 -13.79 -47.44 22.98
CA HIS A 65 -14.20 -46.13 22.48
C HIS A 65 -13.32 -44.99 23.02
N PHE A 66 -12.91 -45.04 24.28
CA PHE A 66 -11.93 -44.11 24.83
C PHE A 66 -10.58 -44.21 24.09
N PHE A 67 -10.01 -45.42 23.97
CA PHE A 67 -8.73 -45.62 23.28
C PHE A 67 -8.74 -45.11 21.83
N ARG A 68 -9.82 -45.38 21.10
CA ARG A 68 -9.95 -44.98 19.69
C ARG A 68 -9.96 -43.48 19.47
N ASN A 69 -10.37 -42.71 20.47
CA ASN A 69 -10.55 -41.26 20.31
C ASN A 69 -9.60 -40.43 21.16
N ILE A 70 -9.16 -40.96 22.29
CA ILE A 70 -8.34 -40.24 23.27
C ILE A 70 -6.97 -40.89 23.47
N GLY A 71 -6.83 -42.21 23.27
CA GLY A 71 -5.62 -42.96 23.55
C GLY A 71 -4.36 -42.46 22.83
N ASN A 72 -4.49 -41.79 21.70
CA ASN A 72 -3.42 -41.21 20.90
C ASN A 72 -3.39 -39.65 20.97
N VAL A 73 -4.04 -39.07 21.96
CA VAL A 73 -3.99 -37.63 22.18
C VAL A 73 -2.66 -37.25 22.85
N VAL A 74 -2.04 -36.20 22.35
CA VAL A 74 -0.77 -35.66 22.82
C VAL A 74 -0.82 -34.16 22.97
N ALA A 75 0.01 -33.61 23.83
CA ALA A 75 0.37 -32.19 23.87
C ALA A 75 1.82 -32.01 23.40
N LEU A 76 2.24 -30.79 23.21
CA LEU A 76 3.63 -30.41 22.91
C LEU A 76 4.18 -29.53 24.04
N ASP A 77 5.30 -29.90 24.58
CA ASP A 77 5.99 -29.15 25.63
C ASP A 77 6.73 -27.89 25.07
N GLY A 78 7.52 -27.24 25.94
CA GLY A 78 8.33 -26.07 25.56
C GLY A 78 9.39 -26.39 24.50
N ASN A 79 9.85 -27.62 24.41
CA ASN A 79 10.84 -28.10 23.45
C ASN A 79 10.21 -28.75 22.21
N ASN A 80 8.89 -28.66 22.05
CA ASN A 80 8.10 -29.31 20.99
C ASN A 80 8.17 -30.85 21.03
N GLU A 81 8.39 -31.43 22.19
CA GLU A 81 8.35 -32.86 22.42
C GLU A 81 6.96 -33.31 22.85
N TYR A 82 6.65 -34.59 22.62
CA TYR A 82 5.35 -35.14 22.98
C TYR A 82 5.19 -35.33 24.46
N VAL A 83 4.11 -34.81 25.00
CA VAL A 83 3.52 -35.21 26.26
C VAL A 83 2.28 -36.02 25.97
N THR A 84 2.30 -37.31 26.30
CA THR A 84 1.19 -38.23 26.05
C THR A 84 0.30 -38.35 27.26
N ILE A 85 -0.93 -38.82 27.08
CA ILE A 85 -1.84 -39.13 28.22
C ILE A 85 -1.36 -40.28 29.07
N TRP A 86 -0.34 -41.01 28.56
CA TRP A 86 0.25 -42.19 29.21
C TRP A 86 1.57 -41.85 29.96
N ASP A 87 1.98 -40.60 30.01
CA ASP A 87 3.12 -40.15 30.83
C ASP A 87 2.69 -39.93 32.28
N ILE A 88 2.41 -41.05 32.94
CA ILE A 88 1.82 -41.11 34.27
C ILE A 88 2.61 -42.00 35.20
N GLU A 89 2.51 -41.72 36.50
CA GLU A 89 2.99 -42.56 37.59
C GLU A 89 1.81 -42.89 38.51
N THR A 90 1.46 -44.16 38.58
CA THR A 90 0.32 -44.65 39.40
C THR A 90 0.74 -45.17 40.76
N GLY A 91 2.03 -45.44 40.96
CA GLY A 91 2.59 -46.13 42.08
C GLY A 91 2.30 -47.64 42.09
N ASP A 92 1.84 -48.19 40.95
CA ASP A 92 1.69 -49.62 40.68
C ASP A 92 2.57 -49.99 39.49
N GLU A 93 3.58 -50.82 39.72
CA GLU A 93 4.61 -51.17 38.72
C GLU A 93 4.01 -51.73 37.39
N VAL A 94 2.87 -52.43 37.48
CA VAL A 94 2.23 -53.00 36.29
C VAL A 94 1.57 -51.91 35.48
N PHE A 95 0.81 -51.01 36.13
CA PHE A 95 0.15 -49.90 35.43
C PHE A 95 1.17 -48.93 34.83
N ASP A 96 2.25 -48.65 35.61
CA ASP A 96 3.34 -47.77 35.13
C ASP A 96 4.04 -48.37 33.92
N LYS A 97 4.25 -49.70 33.91
CA LYS A 97 4.80 -50.41 32.72
C LYS A 97 3.86 -50.37 31.52
N VAL A 98 2.56 -50.62 31.72
CA VAL A 98 1.55 -50.50 30.64
C VAL A 98 1.51 -49.09 30.08
N ALA A 99 1.46 -48.10 30.90
CA ALA A 99 1.48 -46.68 30.49
C ALA A 99 2.75 -46.34 29.70
N SER A 100 3.92 -46.76 30.19
CA SER A 100 5.20 -46.53 29.50
C SER A 100 5.23 -47.15 28.09
N VAL A 101 4.72 -48.37 27.93
CA VAL A 101 4.63 -49.04 26.62
C VAL A 101 3.74 -48.29 25.65
N LEU A 102 2.58 -47.82 26.14
CA LEU A 102 1.64 -47.01 25.32
C LEU A 102 2.24 -45.65 24.98
N ALA A 103 2.88 -44.97 25.93
CA ALA A 103 3.57 -43.70 25.68
C ALA A 103 4.64 -43.82 24.60
N MET A 104 5.49 -44.91 24.69
CA MET A 104 6.51 -45.16 23.67
C MET A 104 5.91 -45.43 22.29
N GLU A 105 4.80 -46.17 22.21
CA GLU A 105 4.15 -46.42 20.92
C GLU A 105 3.60 -45.12 20.31
N VAL A 106 2.88 -44.31 21.09
CA VAL A 106 2.34 -43.02 20.60
C VAL A 106 3.47 -42.11 20.09
N ARG A 107 4.62 -42.05 20.78
CA ARG A 107 5.77 -41.23 20.37
C ARG A 107 6.42 -41.63 19.05
N LYS A 108 6.25 -42.86 18.59
CA LYS A 108 6.76 -43.32 17.28
C LYS A 108 6.00 -42.69 16.10
N HIS A 109 4.82 -42.13 16.36
CA HIS A 109 3.93 -41.69 15.33
C HIS A 109 3.84 -40.16 15.29
N ARG A 110 3.76 -39.59 14.07
CA ARG A 110 3.65 -38.13 13.88
C ARG A 110 2.24 -37.64 14.16
N ILE A 111 2.12 -36.38 14.57
CA ILE A 111 0.83 -35.69 14.67
C ILE A 111 0.16 -35.65 13.30
N SER A 112 -1.12 -35.98 13.24
CA SER A 112 -1.95 -35.94 12.04
C SER A 112 -2.94 -34.79 11.99
N ARG A 113 -3.41 -34.33 13.16
CA ARG A 113 -4.41 -33.27 13.29
C ARG A 113 -4.41 -32.65 14.69
N ILE A 114 -5.10 -31.50 14.80
CA ILE A 114 -5.47 -30.92 16.07
C ILE A 114 -6.63 -31.71 16.65
N PHE A 115 -6.64 -31.89 17.98
CA PHE A 115 -7.75 -32.54 18.67
C PHE A 115 -8.98 -31.63 18.72
N LYS A 116 -10.05 -32.06 18.10
CA LYS A 116 -11.40 -31.47 18.20
C LYS A 116 -12.44 -32.61 18.21
N SER A 117 -13.51 -32.40 18.92
CA SER A 117 -14.55 -33.41 19.13
C SER A 117 -15.96 -32.86 18.91
N GLU A 118 -16.79 -33.66 18.27
CA GLU A 118 -18.26 -33.43 18.18
C GLU A 118 -19.00 -34.15 19.31
N LEU A 119 -18.31 -35.05 20.06
CA LEU A 119 -18.87 -35.78 21.19
C LEU A 119 -18.31 -35.20 22.48
N GLU A 120 -19.21 -35.05 23.45
CA GLU A 120 -18.87 -34.50 24.77
C GLU A 120 -18.16 -35.53 25.68
N ILE A 121 -18.45 -36.83 25.52
CA ILE A 121 -17.93 -37.88 26.40
C ILE A 121 -17.35 -39.04 25.58
N PHE A 122 -16.19 -39.51 25.98
CA PHE A 122 -15.55 -40.74 25.53
C PHE A 122 -15.36 -41.70 26.68
N GLY A 123 -15.71 -42.97 26.46
CA GLY A 123 -15.72 -43.97 27.55
C GLY A 123 -17.08 -44.05 28.21
N ALA A 124 -17.12 -44.47 29.46
CA ALA A 124 -18.34 -44.57 30.27
C ALA A 124 -18.05 -44.30 31.77
N GLU A 125 -19.09 -43.96 32.48
CA GLU A 125 -19.04 -43.94 33.96
C GLU A 125 -18.93 -45.36 34.49
N ASP A 126 -18.47 -45.47 35.72
CA ASP A 126 -18.39 -46.75 36.41
C ASP A 126 -19.80 -47.30 36.65
N ASN A 127 -19.98 -48.60 36.45
CA ASN A 127 -21.24 -49.26 36.62
C ASN A 127 -21.11 -50.52 37.46
N PHE A 128 -22.27 -50.98 37.99
CA PHE A 128 -22.37 -52.23 38.76
C PHE A 128 -22.95 -53.31 37.87
N ASP A 129 -22.39 -54.52 37.93
CA ASP A 129 -22.98 -55.70 37.33
C ASP A 129 -24.10 -56.21 38.21
N ASN A 130 -25.34 -56.14 37.70
CA ASN A 130 -26.51 -56.61 38.43
C ASN A 130 -26.62 -58.14 38.49
N TYR A 131 -25.79 -58.87 37.73
CA TYR A 131 -25.81 -60.36 37.67
C TYR A 131 -24.74 -61.01 38.52
N MET A 132 -23.66 -60.23 38.87
CA MET A 132 -22.61 -60.67 39.77
C MET A 132 -22.70 -59.84 41.03
N GLU A 133 -22.92 -60.42 42.19
CA GLU A 133 -23.11 -59.76 43.49
C GLU A 133 -22.02 -58.68 43.72
N ASN A 134 -22.40 -57.41 43.55
CA ASN A 134 -21.61 -56.22 43.86
C ASN A 134 -20.23 -56.04 43.16
N VAL A 135 -20.06 -56.51 41.91
CA VAL A 135 -18.85 -56.21 41.14
C VAL A 135 -19.01 -54.86 40.47
N GLN A 136 -18.15 -53.92 40.85
CA GLN A 136 -18.07 -52.60 40.22
C GLN A 136 -17.13 -52.67 39.03
N TRP A 137 -17.62 -52.29 37.86
CA TRP A 137 -16.83 -52.14 36.66
C TRP A 137 -16.35 -50.68 36.54
N THR A 138 -15.02 -50.45 36.55
CA THR A 138 -14.41 -49.18 36.37
C THR A 138 -13.98 -49.02 34.90
N HIS A 139 -14.39 -47.93 34.25
CA HIS A 139 -14.11 -47.65 32.86
C HIS A 139 -13.27 -46.39 32.73
N PHE A 140 -12.47 -46.31 31.64
CA PHE A 140 -11.95 -45.04 31.24
C PHE A 140 -13.08 -44.11 30.78
N MET A 141 -13.00 -42.85 31.20
CA MET A 141 -13.94 -41.83 30.79
C MET A 141 -13.22 -40.48 30.71
N TYR A 142 -13.53 -39.77 29.68
CA TYR A 142 -13.07 -38.39 29.47
C TYR A 142 -14.23 -37.51 29.03
N ARG A 143 -14.47 -36.42 29.74
CA ARG A 143 -15.41 -35.37 29.37
C ARG A 143 -14.64 -34.27 28.68
N VAL A 144 -14.96 -34.03 27.41
CA VAL A 144 -14.25 -33.06 26.54
C VAL A 144 -14.60 -31.64 26.99
N PRO A 145 -13.64 -30.79 27.34
CA PRO A 145 -13.86 -29.39 27.62
C PRO A 145 -14.39 -28.61 26.41
N GLU A 146 -15.19 -27.59 26.67
CA GLU A 146 -15.86 -26.78 25.63
C GLU A 146 -14.87 -26.23 24.57
N LYS A 147 -13.65 -25.82 24.98
CA LYS A 147 -12.61 -25.32 24.08
C LYS A 147 -12.18 -26.31 22.98
N TYR A 148 -12.41 -27.61 23.17
CA TYR A 148 -12.13 -28.64 22.16
C TYR A 148 -13.38 -29.12 21.43
N MET A 149 -14.55 -28.65 21.83
CA MET A 149 -15.79 -28.98 21.14
C MET A 149 -15.89 -28.25 19.79
N ILE A 150 -16.56 -28.89 18.85
CA ILE A 150 -16.85 -28.32 17.53
C ILE A 150 -18.26 -28.74 17.12
N GLY A 151 -18.93 -27.90 16.31
CA GLY A 151 -20.27 -28.17 15.84
C GLY A 151 -20.39 -29.46 15.02
N ALA A 152 -21.55 -30.08 15.06
CA ALA A 152 -21.84 -31.33 14.32
C ALA A 152 -21.62 -31.09 12.82
N GLY A 153 -20.81 -31.92 12.18
CA GLY A 153 -20.47 -31.85 10.75
C GLY A 153 -19.35 -30.86 10.39
N GLU A 154 -18.86 -30.05 11.32
CA GLU A 154 -17.80 -29.03 11.08
C GLU A 154 -16.38 -29.59 11.21
N LYS A 155 -16.22 -30.72 11.91
CA LYS A 155 -14.92 -31.30 12.24
C LYS A 155 -14.02 -31.54 11.00
N ASN A 156 -14.57 -32.11 9.95
CA ASN A 156 -13.80 -32.43 8.74
C ASN A 156 -13.37 -31.17 7.99
N SER A 157 -14.23 -30.15 7.95
CA SER A 157 -13.94 -28.85 7.33
C SER A 157 -12.80 -28.14 8.12
N PHE A 158 -12.90 -28.14 9.44
CA PHE A 158 -11.86 -27.60 10.31
C PHE A 158 -10.51 -28.27 10.12
N ILE A 159 -10.48 -29.61 10.13
CA ILE A 159 -9.26 -30.40 9.93
C ILE A 159 -8.67 -30.09 8.54
N GLY A 160 -9.49 -30.03 7.49
CA GLY A 160 -9.07 -29.71 6.13
C GLY A 160 -8.48 -28.31 5.99
N ASN A 161 -9.08 -27.32 6.67
CA ASN A 161 -8.55 -25.94 6.70
C ASN A 161 -7.17 -25.92 7.37
N ILE A 162 -7.03 -26.48 8.56
CA ILE A 162 -5.74 -26.54 9.28
C ILE A 162 -4.68 -27.28 8.46
N ALA A 163 -5.02 -28.40 7.85
CA ALA A 163 -4.08 -29.13 6.99
C ALA A 163 -3.61 -28.29 5.81
N THR A 164 -4.50 -27.53 5.19
CA THR A 164 -4.16 -26.61 4.09
C THR A 164 -3.28 -25.46 4.56
N ARG A 165 -3.65 -24.81 5.65
CA ARG A 165 -2.84 -23.73 6.26
C ARG A 165 -1.44 -24.22 6.61
N ARG A 166 -1.35 -25.39 7.25
CA ARG A 166 -0.07 -26.00 7.62
C ARG A 166 0.81 -26.30 6.39
N ARG A 167 0.23 -26.88 5.35
CA ARG A 167 0.97 -27.19 4.10
C ARG A 167 1.52 -25.91 3.47
N LEU A 168 0.71 -24.86 3.34
CA LEU A 168 1.13 -23.58 2.75
C LEU A 168 2.23 -22.92 3.61
N LEU A 169 2.10 -22.96 4.94
CA LEU A 169 3.12 -22.43 5.83
C LEU A 169 4.45 -23.19 5.70
N VAL A 170 4.42 -24.53 5.67
CA VAL A 170 5.61 -25.36 5.46
C VAL A 170 6.32 -24.97 4.17
N GLU A 171 5.57 -24.80 3.08
CA GLU A 171 6.14 -24.37 1.80
C GLU A 171 6.83 -23.00 1.90
N MET A 172 6.27 -22.07 2.66
CA MET A 172 6.89 -20.77 2.89
C MET A 172 8.10 -20.83 3.81
N LEU A 173 8.13 -21.75 4.76
CA LEU A 173 9.24 -21.89 5.73
C LEU A 173 10.42 -22.69 5.16
N GLU A 174 10.17 -23.71 4.36
CA GLU A 174 11.20 -24.68 3.92
C GLU A 174 11.68 -24.44 2.49
N ASN A 175 10.79 -23.99 1.58
CA ASN A 175 11.08 -23.92 0.14
C ASN A 175 11.40 -22.51 -0.35
N ILE A 176 11.17 -21.47 0.46
CA ILE A 176 11.43 -20.09 0.09
C ILE A 176 12.72 -19.61 0.75
N LYS A 177 13.59 -18.98 -0.02
CA LYS A 177 14.84 -18.36 0.49
C LYS A 177 14.53 -17.07 1.24
N ASP A 178 15.35 -16.76 2.24
CA ASP A 178 15.21 -15.53 3.03
C ASP A 178 15.34 -14.28 2.17
N ASP A 179 16.25 -14.28 1.20
CA ASP A 179 16.48 -13.15 0.28
C ASP A 179 15.20 -12.74 -0.48
N ALA A 180 14.36 -13.70 -0.88
CA ALA A 180 13.13 -13.41 -1.60
C ALA A 180 12.10 -12.71 -0.70
N ILE A 181 11.97 -13.15 0.55
CA ILE A 181 11.06 -12.55 1.53
C ILE A 181 11.58 -11.18 1.95
N GLN A 182 12.89 -11.06 2.21
CA GLN A 182 13.51 -9.80 2.59
C GLN A 182 13.40 -8.76 1.47
N SER A 183 13.61 -9.16 0.21
CA SER A 183 13.40 -8.26 -0.94
C SER A 183 11.98 -7.69 -0.98
N VAL A 184 10.96 -8.52 -0.73
CA VAL A 184 9.57 -8.05 -0.69
C VAL A 184 9.32 -7.16 0.53
N ASN A 185 9.88 -7.50 1.69
CA ASN A 185 9.79 -6.64 2.87
C ASN A 185 10.40 -5.26 2.64
N ASP A 186 11.57 -5.18 2.02
CA ASP A 186 12.22 -3.92 1.67
C ASP A 186 11.37 -3.08 0.70
N LEU A 187 10.77 -3.70 -0.33
CA LEU A 187 9.87 -3.02 -1.25
C LEU A 187 8.61 -2.46 -0.56
N ILE A 188 8.10 -3.17 0.46
CA ILE A 188 6.96 -2.72 1.27
C ILE A 188 7.37 -1.55 2.19
N GLU A 189 8.50 -1.67 2.91
CA GLU A 189 9.00 -0.65 3.83
C GLU A 189 9.29 0.67 3.10
N ASP A 190 9.85 0.60 1.89
CA ASP A 190 10.18 1.76 1.06
C ASP A 190 8.96 2.28 0.26
N ASN A 191 7.78 1.67 0.47
CA ASN A 191 6.52 2.02 -0.20
C ASN A 191 6.64 2.03 -1.74
N ILE A 192 7.28 1.01 -2.29
CA ILE A 192 7.51 0.82 -3.73
C ILE A 192 6.36 0.03 -4.38
N LEU A 193 5.76 -0.92 -3.65
CA LEU A 193 4.69 -1.77 -4.15
C LEU A 193 3.32 -1.08 -4.06
N TYR A 194 2.54 -1.14 -5.12
CA TYR A 194 1.13 -0.73 -5.08
C TYR A 194 0.40 -1.51 -4.00
N LYS A 195 -0.27 -0.81 -3.06
CA LYS A 195 -0.94 -1.40 -1.88
C LYS A 195 -0.07 -2.34 -1.03
N GLY A 196 1.25 -2.24 -1.14
CA GLY A 196 2.17 -3.07 -0.36
C GLY A 196 1.99 -2.93 1.15
N ALA A 197 1.61 -1.74 1.62
CA ALA A 197 1.37 -1.47 3.03
C ALA A 197 0.31 -2.39 3.67
N GLU A 198 -0.67 -2.88 2.91
CA GLU A 198 -1.71 -3.82 3.38
C GLU A 198 -1.09 -5.15 3.84
N TYR A 199 0.04 -5.56 3.28
CA TYR A 199 0.73 -6.80 3.59
C TYR A 199 1.85 -6.66 4.64
N LYS A 200 2.13 -5.44 5.11
CA LYS A 200 3.27 -5.15 6.00
C LYS A 200 3.26 -6.02 7.27
N HIS A 201 2.13 -6.12 7.93
CA HIS A 201 1.98 -6.92 9.16
C HIS A 201 2.10 -8.43 8.89
N ILE A 202 1.60 -8.89 7.73
CA ILE A 202 1.65 -10.31 7.32
C ILE A 202 3.10 -10.73 7.08
N ILE A 203 3.86 -9.92 6.31
CA ILE A 203 5.26 -10.22 5.98
C ILE A 203 6.14 -10.14 7.22
N LYS A 204 5.96 -9.15 8.09
CA LYS A 204 6.68 -9.07 9.37
C LYS A 204 6.44 -10.31 10.23
N LYS A 205 5.17 -10.72 10.36
CA LYS A 205 4.84 -11.92 11.15
C LYS A 205 5.41 -13.18 10.52
N LEU A 206 5.42 -13.29 9.19
CA LEU A 206 6.07 -14.41 8.49
C LEU A 206 7.58 -14.46 8.79
N ILE A 207 8.28 -13.31 8.78
CA ILE A 207 9.71 -13.22 9.11
C ILE A 207 9.95 -13.68 10.54
N GLU A 208 9.18 -13.20 11.53
CA GLU A 208 9.27 -13.63 12.92
C GLU A 208 9.12 -15.16 13.05
N VAL A 209 8.10 -15.73 12.43
CA VAL A 209 7.86 -17.18 12.45
C VAL A 209 9.03 -17.96 11.82
N ARG A 210 9.64 -17.44 10.75
CA ARG A 210 10.82 -18.05 10.12
C ARG A 210 12.06 -17.98 11.01
N GLU A 211 12.29 -16.85 11.65
CA GLU A 211 13.41 -16.70 12.59
C GLU A 211 13.29 -17.69 13.76
N ASP A 212 12.08 -17.85 14.30
CA ASP A 212 11.84 -18.82 15.36
C ASP A 212 11.96 -20.26 14.85
N TYR A 213 11.43 -20.56 13.66
CA TYR A 213 11.57 -21.86 13.03
C TYR A 213 13.04 -22.25 12.79
N SER A 214 13.89 -21.28 12.41
CA SER A 214 15.32 -21.51 12.19
C SER A 214 16.07 -21.94 13.45
N LYS A 215 15.62 -21.49 14.62
CA LYS A 215 16.20 -21.84 15.94
C LYS A 215 15.77 -23.22 16.42
N VAL A 216 14.68 -23.79 15.84
CA VAL A 216 14.15 -25.09 16.24
C VAL A 216 15.02 -26.20 15.67
N PRO A 217 15.49 -27.17 16.50
CA PRO A 217 16.21 -28.37 16.03
C PRO A 217 15.39 -29.10 14.97
N GLU A 218 16.06 -29.65 13.95
CA GLU A 218 15.41 -30.27 12.80
C GLU A 218 14.38 -31.35 13.18
N ALA A 219 14.73 -32.18 14.19
CA ALA A 219 13.86 -33.24 14.67
C ALA A 219 12.52 -32.74 15.27
N GLN A 220 12.48 -31.50 15.82
CA GLN A 220 11.30 -30.91 16.42
C GLN A 220 10.53 -29.96 15.48
N ARG A 221 11.06 -29.62 14.32
CA ARG A 221 10.43 -28.68 13.36
C ARG A 221 9.03 -29.11 12.93
N TYR A 222 8.82 -30.39 12.72
CA TYR A 222 7.50 -30.93 12.36
C TYR A 222 6.44 -30.62 13.44
N ASN A 223 6.80 -30.80 14.71
CA ASN A 223 5.92 -30.56 15.84
C ASN A 223 5.73 -29.05 16.09
N TYR A 224 6.80 -28.27 15.94
CA TYR A 224 6.74 -26.81 16.05
C TYR A 224 5.69 -26.20 15.11
N ILE A 225 5.61 -26.68 13.85
CA ILE A 225 4.63 -26.19 12.88
C ILE A 225 3.19 -26.49 13.35
N TRP A 226 2.93 -27.63 13.98
CA TRP A 226 1.62 -27.93 14.55
C TRP A 226 1.25 -27.01 15.73
N LYS A 227 2.22 -26.60 16.49
CA LYS A 227 2.03 -25.65 17.58
C LYS A 227 1.75 -24.24 17.04
N VAL A 228 2.60 -23.74 16.16
CA VAL A 228 2.53 -22.36 15.67
C VAL A 228 1.31 -22.10 14.77
N ILE A 229 0.83 -23.10 14.01
CA ILE A 229 -0.29 -22.92 13.08
C ILE A 229 -1.61 -22.50 13.75
N GLN A 230 -1.73 -22.72 15.07
CA GLN A 230 -2.89 -22.34 15.83
C GLN A 230 -2.82 -20.89 16.31
N ASP A 231 -1.60 -20.38 16.53
CA ASP A 231 -1.33 -19.08 17.14
C ASP A 231 -1.14 -17.97 16.11
N ILE A 232 -0.85 -18.32 14.86
CA ILE A 232 -0.67 -17.33 13.78
C ILE A 232 -1.99 -17.00 13.07
N PRO A 233 -2.16 -15.74 12.63
CA PRO A 233 -3.28 -15.35 11.78
C PRO A 233 -3.37 -16.22 10.51
N GLU A 234 -4.60 -16.47 10.08
CA GLU A 234 -4.86 -17.28 8.89
C GLU A 234 -4.20 -16.69 7.63
N GLU A 235 -4.18 -15.36 7.53
CA GLU A 235 -3.59 -14.61 6.43
C GLU A 235 -2.09 -14.87 6.31
N VAL A 236 -1.37 -14.99 7.43
CA VAL A 236 0.06 -15.34 7.45
C VAL A 236 0.28 -16.77 6.99
N ALA A 237 -0.53 -17.71 7.50
CA ALA A 237 -0.44 -19.11 7.09
C ALA A 237 -0.76 -19.33 5.60
N LYS A 238 -1.66 -18.51 5.03
CA LYS A 238 -2.12 -18.58 3.63
C LYS A 238 -1.42 -17.58 2.71
N VAL A 239 -0.41 -16.87 3.15
CA VAL A 239 0.26 -15.80 2.38
C VAL A 239 0.68 -16.26 0.99
N LYS A 240 1.12 -17.50 0.83
CA LYS A 240 1.51 -18.07 -0.47
C LYS A 240 0.43 -17.93 -1.54
N ASN A 241 -0.84 -18.01 -1.17
CA ASN A 241 -1.96 -17.94 -2.09
C ASN A 241 -2.43 -16.51 -2.38
N THR A 242 -1.72 -15.51 -1.90
CA THR A 242 -2.00 -14.10 -2.16
C THR A 242 -1.13 -13.55 -3.28
N ALA A 243 -1.45 -12.36 -3.78
CA ALA A 243 -0.64 -11.68 -4.79
C ALA A 243 0.81 -11.45 -4.29
N ILE A 244 0.96 -11.05 -3.02
CA ILE A 244 2.29 -10.85 -2.43
C ILE A 244 3.05 -12.18 -2.26
N GLY A 245 2.37 -13.26 -1.92
CA GLY A 245 2.97 -14.60 -1.86
C GLY A 245 3.42 -15.08 -3.23
N THR A 246 2.65 -14.79 -4.29
CA THR A 246 3.05 -15.07 -5.67
C THR A 246 4.30 -14.27 -6.07
N LEU A 247 4.40 -13.00 -5.64
CA LEU A 247 5.61 -12.19 -5.86
C LEU A 247 6.84 -12.84 -5.19
N ILE A 248 6.72 -13.27 -3.93
CA ILE A 248 7.79 -13.97 -3.20
C ILE A 248 8.22 -15.25 -3.96
N VAL A 249 7.27 -16.06 -4.39
CA VAL A 249 7.55 -17.31 -5.13
C VAL A 249 8.27 -17.01 -6.45
N ASN A 250 7.81 -16.04 -7.23
CA ASN A 250 8.44 -15.62 -8.47
C ASN A 250 9.91 -15.20 -8.27
N LEU A 251 10.19 -14.43 -7.22
CA LEU A 251 11.55 -14.02 -6.87
C LEU A 251 12.40 -15.21 -6.44
N ASN A 252 11.85 -16.13 -5.64
CA ASN A 252 12.52 -17.34 -5.20
C ASN A 252 12.91 -18.28 -6.36
N GLU A 253 12.09 -18.30 -7.42
CA GLU A 253 12.32 -19.06 -8.66
C GLU A 253 13.33 -18.37 -9.60
N GLY A 254 13.88 -17.21 -9.21
CA GLY A 254 14.91 -16.48 -9.95
C GLY A 254 14.36 -15.52 -11.02
N MET A 255 13.06 -15.20 -10.96
CA MET A 255 12.52 -14.13 -11.83
C MET A 255 13.16 -12.80 -11.45
N ASP A 256 13.52 -11.99 -12.45
CA ASP A 256 14.05 -10.66 -12.17
C ASP A 256 13.03 -9.78 -11.44
N LEU A 257 13.54 -8.89 -10.59
CA LEU A 257 12.73 -8.10 -9.66
C LEU A 257 11.69 -7.24 -10.38
N GLU A 258 12.07 -6.63 -11.50
CA GLU A 258 11.17 -5.75 -12.27
C GLU A 258 10.01 -6.52 -12.87
N THR A 259 10.28 -7.67 -13.48
CA THR A 259 9.28 -8.56 -14.06
C THR A 259 8.35 -9.13 -12.99
N ALA A 260 8.90 -9.55 -11.85
CA ALA A 260 8.11 -10.10 -10.74
C ALA A 260 7.15 -9.05 -10.16
N VAL A 261 7.63 -7.82 -9.92
CA VAL A 261 6.79 -6.73 -9.43
C VAL A 261 5.76 -6.29 -10.48
N LYS A 262 6.12 -6.25 -11.76
CA LYS A 262 5.16 -5.95 -12.83
C LYS A 262 4.02 -6.97 -12.88
N LYS A 263 4.32 -8.26 -12.72
CA LYS A 263 3.28 -9.31 -12.62
C LYS A 263 2.38 -9.10 -11.40
N TYR A 264 2.96 -8.76 -10.24
CA TYR A 264 2.21 -8.43 -9.05
C TYR A 264 1.25 -7.27 -9.31
N GLU A 265 1.74 -6.17 -9.87
CA GLU A 265 0.95 -4.98 -10.18
C GLU A 265 -0.16 -5.27 -11.20
N THR A 266 0.07 -6.13 -12.17
CA THR A 266 -0.98 -6.54 -13.13
C THR A 266 -2.17 -7.20 -12.42
N VAL A 267 -1.95 -7.83 -11.27
CA VAL A 267 -3.01 -8.48 -10.48
C VAL A 267 -3.73 -7.50 -9.54
N VAL A 268 -2.98 -6.57 -8.92
CA VAL A 268 -3.51 -5.74 -7.82
C VAL A 268 -3.79 -4.30 -8.20
N ALA A 269 -3.16 -3.79 -9.26
CA ALA A 269 -3.29 -2.40 -9.66
C ALA A 269 -4.33 -2.22 -10.78
N PRO A 270 -4.96 -1.05 -10.88
CA PRO A 270 -5.80 -0.70 -12.01
C PRO A 270 -5.03 -0.74 -13.34
N GLU A 271 -5.72 -0.99 -14.45
CA GLU A 271 -5.11 -1.08 -15.79
C GLU A 271 -4.27 0.15 -16.18
N ASN A 272 -4.60 1.31 -15.65
CA ASN A 272 -3.92 2.58 -15.92
C ASN A 272 -2.79 2.91 -14.92
N TYR A 273 -2.51 2.02 -13.98
CA TYR A 273 -1.48 2.28 -12.99
C TYR A 273 -0.11 2.46 -13.64
N LYS A 274 0.52 3.59 -13.35
CA LYS A 274 1.91 3.87 -13.69
C LYS A 274 2.68 4.06 -12.40
N ARG A 275 3.65 3.19 -12.17
CA ARG A 275 4.51 3.29 -11.01
C ARG A 275 5.30 4.60 -11.04
N SER A 276 5.23 5.35 -9.96
CA SER A 276 5.97 6.61 -9.81
C SER A 276 7.41 6.43 -9.33
N LYS A 277 7.73 5.25 -8.77
CA LYS A 277 9.04 4.95 -8.18
C LYS A 277 9.72 3.79 -8.91
N PRO A 278 11.02 3.83 -9.15
CA PRO A 278 11.79 2.69 -9.63
C PRO A 278 11.83 1.59 -8.57
N ILE A 279 12.09 0.36 -9.01
CA ILE A 279 12.17 -0.81 -8.14
C ILE A 279 13.62 -1.01 -7.72
N TYR A 280 13.89 -1.02 -6.44
CA TYR A 280 15.20 -1.35 -5.87
C TYR A 280 15.07 -1.99 -4.48
N THR A 281 16.07 -2.79 -4.11
CA THR A 281 16.25 -3.32 -2.75
C THR A 281 17.42 -2.62 -2.06
N LYS A 282 17.52 -2.75 -0.74
CA LYS A 282 18.65 -2.19 0.03
C LYS A 282 20.01 -2.71 -0.47
N GLU A 283 20.09 -4.00 -0.80
CA GLU A 283 21.30 -4.59 -1.36
C GLU A 283 21.67 -3.98 -2.73
N MET A 284 20.67 -3.71 -3.57
CA MET A 284 20.90 -3.01 -4.85
C MET A 284 21.43 -1.60 -4.61
N LEU A 285 20.91 -0.88 -3.59
CA LEU A 285 21.41 0.45 -3.23
C LEU A 285 22.85 0.42 -2.73
N GLU A 286 23.21 -0.53 -1.88
CA GLU A 286 24.59 -0.68 -1.40
C GLU A 286 25.57 -0.98 -2.55
N ARG A 287 25.20 -1.89 -3.44
CA ARG A 287 25.98 -2.16 -4.66
C ARG A 287 26.07 -0.93 -5.57
N ALA A 288 24.97 -0.21 -5.73
CA ALA A 288 24.96 1.03 -6.50
C ALA A 288 25.87 2.09 -5.89
N LYS A 289 25.85 2.28 -4.57
CA LYS A 289 26.74 3.19 -3.85
C LYS A 289 28.20 2.85 -4.08
N LYS A 290 28.57 1.59 -3.94
CA LYS A 290 29.93 1.12 -4.19
C LYS A 290 30.39 1.40 -5.63
N THR A 291 29.51 1.14 -6.61
CA THR A 291 29.82 1.45 -8.02
C THR A 291 30.07 2.94 -8.23
N VAL A 292 29.24 3.81 -7.64
CA VAL A 292 29.44 5.28 -7.77
C VAL A 292 30.72 5.75 -7.09
N GLU A 293 31.09 5.13 -5.96
CA GLU A 293 32.37 5.40 -5.28
C GLU A 293 33.57 5.03 -6.17
N GLU A 294 33.53 3.83 -6.80
CA GLU A 294 34.55 3.36 -7.74
C GLU A 294 34.68 4.28 -8.97
N LEU A 295 33.57 4.88 -9.42
CA LEU A 295 33.53 5.85 -10.52
C LEU A 295 34.01 7.27 -10.10
N GLY A 296 34.22 7.53 -8.80
CA GLY A 296 34.65 8.81 -8.26
C GLY A 296 33.56 9.88 -8.21
N TYR A 297 32.28 9.51 -8.10
CA TYR A 297 31.16 10.44 -8.02
C TYR A 297 30.47 10.44 -6.63
N LEU A 298 31.08 9.89 -5.59
CA LEU A 298 30.47 9.79 -4.28
C LEU A 298 30.09 11.15 -3.71
N GLU A 299 31.00 12.12 -3.77
CA GLU A 299 30.78 13.51 -3.31
C GLU A 299 29.67 14.22 -4.13
N SER A 300 29.55 13.88 -5.42
CA SER A 300 28.54 14.45 -6.30
C SER A 300 27.13 13.95 -5.97
N LEU A 301 27.03 12.81 -5.25
CA LEU A 301 25.76 12.25 -4.78
C LEU A 301 25.21 12.99 -3.55
N GLU A 302 26.05 13.64 -2.77
CA GLU A 302 25.58 14.45 -1.65
C GLU A 302 24.98 15.74 -2.18
N ARG A 303 23.62 15.85 -2.10
CA ARG A 303 22.86 16.94 -2.68
C ARG A 303 22.21 17.79 -1.60
N LYS A 304 22.07 19.07 -1.88
CA LYS A 304 21.26 20.03 -1.11
C LYS A 304 20.30 20.78 -2.01
N TYR A 305 19.24 21.36 -1.46
CA TYR A 305 18.53 22.41 -2.17
C TYR A 305 19.50 23.56 -2.45
N ALA A 306 19.45 24.09 -3.67
CA ALA A 306 20.24 25.26 -4.01
C ALA A 306 19.66 26.51 -3.33
N ASP A 307 20.50 27.43 -2.94
CA ASP A 307 20.16 28.76 -2.46
C ASP A 307 20.76 29.85 -3.36
N VAL A 308 20.48 31.12 -3.06
CA VAL A 308 20.91 32.24 -3.90
C VAL A 308 22.45 32.36 -3.92
N ASP A 309 23.11 32.01 -2.82
CA ASP A 309 24.58 32.14 -2.69
C ASP A 309 25.33 31.07 -3.52
N ASP A 310 24.64 30.02 -3.92
CA ASP A 310 25.21 28.96 -4.78
C ASP A 310 25.32 29.36 -6.25
N ILE A 311 24.54 30.37 -6.73
CA ILE A 311 24.47 30.75 -8.14
C ILE A 311 25.47 31.88 -8.45
N SER A 312 26.25 31.71 -9.54
CA SER A 312 27.11 32.80 -10.06
C SER A 312 26.27 33.97 -10.54
N LEU A 313 26.75 35.20 -10.27
CA LEU A 313 26.10 36.42 -10.74
C LEU A 313 25.97 36.50 -12.26
N ASP A 314 26.84 35.81 -12.99
CA ASP A 314 26.82 35.76 -14.47
C ASP A 314 25.63 34.95 -15.02
N ASP A 315 25.09 34.05 -14.21
CA ASP A 315 23.94 33.20 -14.57
C ASP A 315 22.61 33.78 -14.09
N VAL A 316 22.64 34.91 -13.39
CA VAL A 316 21.42 35.58 -12.88
C VAL A 316 20.91 36.60 -13.89
N LEU A 317 19.68 36.46 -14.33
CA LEU A 317 19.03 37.39 -15.26
C LEU A 317 18.31 38.55 -14.53
N PHE A 318 17.84 38.30 -13.33
CA PHE A 318 17.22 39.26 -12.44
C PHE A 318 17.41 38.86 -10.99
N VAL A 319 17.62 39.82 -10.12
CA VAL A 319 17.65 39.65 -8.66
C VAL A 319 16.94 40.79 -7.97
N ASN A 320 15.99 40.47 -7.08
CA ASN A 320 15.35 41.48 -6.23
C ASN A 320 16.21 41.75 -4.98
N ARG A 321 16.95 42.83 -5.00
CA ARG A 321 17.88 43.20 -3.93
C ARG A 321 17.18 43.56 -2.62
N ASP A 322 15.94 44.01 -2.69
CA ASP A 322 15.18 44.43 -1.50
C ASP A 322 14.65 43.23 -0.73
N ILE A 323 14.26 42.16 -1.44
CA ILE A 323 13.87 40.90 -0.85
C ILE A 323 15.06 40.22 -0.17
N LEU A 324 16.20 40.16 -0.81
CA LEU A 324 17.42 39.56 -0.25
C LEU A 324 17.88 40.26 1.04
N LYS A 325 17.68 41.56 1.18
CA LYS A 325 17.97 42.28 2.41
C LYS A 325 16.95 42.06 3.53
N LYS A 326 15.70 41.69 3.20
CA LYS A 326 14.64 41.43 4.16
C LYS A 326 14.69 40.03 4.76
N SER A 327 15.44 39.11 4.17
CA SER A 327 15.56 37.73 4.70
C SER A 327 16.13 37.61 6.11
N ASP A 328 16.75 38.69 6.62
CA ASP A 328 17.27 38.79 7.99
C ASP A 328 16.23 39.32 9.03
N GLY A 329 14.96 39.55 8.68
CA GLY A 329 13.98 40.15 9.60
C GLY A 329 12.53 39.73 9.42
N ILE A 330 11.90 39.39 10.54
CA ILE A 330 10.52 38.85 10.71
C ILE A 330 9.36 39.81 10.31
N PHE A 331 9.60 40.92 9.66
CA PHE A 331 8.59 41.99 9.43
C PHE A 331 8.20 42.21 7.96
N GLY A 332 7.85 41.17 7.20
CA GLY A 332 7.54 41.29 5.78
C GLY A 332 6.16 40.80 5.30
N GLN A 333 5.16 40.62 6.16
CA GLN A 333 3.86 40.09 5.73
C GLN A 333 2.68 40.96 6.20
N LEU A 334 2.40 42.03 5.50
CA LEU A 334 1.09 42.69 5.52
C LEU A 334 0.86 43.43 4.19
N GLU A 335 1.02 42.74 3.05
CA GLU A 335 0.32 43.16 1.83
C GLU A 335 -1.01 42.40 1.77
N GLU A 336 -2.11 43.10 1.51
CA GLU A 336 -3.44 42.48 1.33
C GLU A 336 -3.35 41.44 0.19
N ASN A 337 -3.49 40.16 0.54
CA ASN A 337 -3.57 39.05 -0.40
C ASN A 337 -4.86 39.15 -1.24
N VAL A 338 -4.85 39.94 -2.31
CA VAL A 338 -5.98 40.09 -3.22
C VAL A 338 -5.96 38.98 -4.24
N THR A 339 -6.95 38.08 -4.19
CA THR A 339 -7.14 37.08 -5.23
C THR A 339 -7.53 37.75 -6.54
N GLU A 340 -6.68 37.61 -7.55
CA GLU A 340 -6.87 38.15 -8.88
C GLU A 340 -7.60 37.16 -9.79
N ASN A 341 -8.48 37.66 -10.63
CA ASN A 341 -9.04 36.86 -11.71
C ASN A 341 -8.10 36.94 -12.94
N PRO A 342 -7.44 35.86 -13.38
CA PRO A 342 -6.52 35.89 -14.51
C PRO A 342 -7.13 36.46 -15.79
N ARG A 343 -8.46 36.32 -15.96
CA ARG A 343 -9.20 36.90 -17.11
C ARG A 343 -9.11 38.41 -17.22
N LYS A 344 -8.83 39.12 -16.13
CA LYS A 344 -8.61 40.60 -16.18
C LYS A 344 -7.40 40.93 -17.03
N PHE A 345 -6.48 39.97 -17.23
CA PHE A 345 -5.21 40.17 -17.95
C PHE A 345 -5.19 39.49 -19.32
N GLU A 346 -6.36 39.05 -19.87
CA GLU A 346 -6.45 38.48 -21.21
C GLU A 346 -5.96 39.47 -22.29
N ASN A 347 -6.10 40.76 -22.06
CA ASN A 347 -5.65 41.84 -22.94
C ASN A 347 -4.27 42.41 -22.57
N ALA A 348 -3.52 41.75 -21.64
CA ALA A 348 -2.16 42.18 -21.34
C ALA A 348 -1.26 42.05 -22.58
N GLU A 349 -0.21 42.86 -22.63
CA GLU A 349 0.76 42.84 -23.73
C GLU A 349 1.39 41.44 -23.84
N LYS A 350 1.11 40.75 -24.95
CA LYS A 350 1.70 39.43 -25.24
C LYS A 350 3.13 39.61 -25.75
N ILE A 351 4.08 38.95 -25.09
CA ILE A 351 5.50 39.06 -25.39
C ILE A 351 6.14 37.65 -25.41
N SER A 352 7.10 37.43 -26.31
CA SER A 352 7.88 36.20 -26.30
C SER A 352 8.87 36.21 -25.12
N ALA A 353 9.27 35.01 -24.66
CA ALA A 353 10.30 34.88 -23.62
C ALA A 353 11.61 35.58 -23.99
N GLU A 354 12.05 35.46 -25.24
CA GLU A 354 13.28 36.14 -25.75
C GLU A 354 13.20 37.65 -25.62
N LYS A 355 12.08 38.25 -26.07
CA LYS A 355 11.89 39.70 -26.00
C LYS A 355 11.75 40.16 -24.54
N PHE A 356 11.10 39.38 -23.69
CA PHE A 356 11.04 39.65 -22.25
C PHE A 356 12.44 39.71 -21.63
N LEU A 357 13.28 38.73 -21.91
CA LEU A 357 14.64 38.66 -21.41
C LEU A 357 15.58 39.76 -21.93
N GLY A 358 15.40 40.13 -23.20
CA GLY A 358 16.28 41.12 -23.84
C GLY A 358 15.90 42.58 -23.61
N GLU A 359 14.61 42.88 -23.53
CA GLU A 359 14.12 44.28 -23.52
C GLU A 359 13.49 44.70 -22.19
N VAL A 360 12.81 43.79 -21.48
CA VAL A 360 12.02 44.12 -20.28
C VAL A 360 12.77 43.84 -19.00
N LEU A 361 13.27 42.62 -18.84
CA LEU A 361 13.85 42.14 -17.60
C LEU A 361 15.14 42.90 -17.18
N PRO A 362 16.06 43.34 -18.09
CA PRO A 362 17.28 44.04 -17.70
C PRO A 362 17.04 45.39 -17.01
N ASN A 363 15.86 45.98 -17.23
CA ASN A 363 15.50 47.28 -16.66
C ASN A 363 14.52 47.16 -15.46
N ALA A 364 14.16 45.95 -15.07
CA ALA A 364 13.19 45.69 -14.01
C ALA A 364 13.78 45.97 -12.61
N LYS A 365 12.99 46.62 -11.78
CA LYS A 365 13.30 46.82 -10.35
C LYS A 365 12.56 45.80 -9.50
N GLU A 366 11.30 45.49 -9.88
CA GLU A 366 10.44 44.54 -9.21
C GLU A 366 9.82 43.61 -10.27
N VAL A 367 9.76 42.31 -9.96
CA VAL A 367 9.11 41.30 -10.79
C VAL A 367 8.17 40.51 -9.89
N LYS A 368 6.90 40.42 -10.27
CA LYS A 368 5.91 39.54 -9.64
C LYS A 368 5.30 38.63 -10.69
N VAL A 369 4.99 37.41 -10.32
CA VAL A 369 4.32 36.42 -11.18
C VAL A 369 2.95 36.07 -10.66
N LEU A 370 1.95 35.97 -11.55
CA LEU A 370 0.64 35.46 -11.21
C LEU A 370 0.63 33.96 -11.45
N VAL A 371 0.85 33.18 -10.39
CA VAL A 371 0.78 31.72 -10.47
C VAL A 371 -0.67 31.31 -10.43
N GLU A 372 -1.17 30.72 -11.50
CA GLU A 372 -2.53 30.21 -11.60
C GLU A 372 -2.59 28.74 -11.19
N ASN A 373 -3.79 28.19 -10.90
CA ASN A 373 -3.96 26.78 -10.55
C ASN A 373 -3.44 25.83 -11.66
N ARG A 374 -3.55 26.22 -12.94
CA ARG A 374 -3.02 25.46 -14.07
C ARG A 374 -1.49 25.35 -14.09
N HIS A 375 -0.79 26.17 -13.31
CA HIS A 375 0.67 26.14 -13.18
C HIS A 375 1.15 25.12 -12.11
N ALA A 376 0.27 24.33 -11.50
CA ALA A 376 0.65 23.35 -10.48
C ALA A 376 1.80 22.42 -10.95
N LYS A 377 1.79 22.01 -12.23
CA LYS A 377 2.88 21.19 -12.82
C LYS A 377 4.14 21.96 -13.19
N ASN A 378 4.10 23.28 -13.16
CA ASN A 378 5.24 24.14 -13.45
C ASN A 378 6.07 24.45 -12.19
N PHE A 379 5.58 24.11 -10.99
CA PHE A 379 6.40 24.25 -9.78
C PHE A 379 7.65 23.39 -9.91
N MET A 380 8.76 23.97 -9.52
CA MET A 380 10.07 23.35 -9.61
C MET A 380 10.98 23.81 -8.45
N THR A 381 11.91 22.97 -8.11
CA THR A 381 12.97 23.29 -7.15
C THR A 381 14.34 22.97 -7.76
N MET A 382 15.36 23.70 -7.35
CA MET A 382 16.73 23.49 -7.81
C MET A 382 17.54 22.81 -6.71
N THR A 383 18.41 21.89 -7.12
CA THR A 383 19.35 21.20 -6.24
C THR A 383 20.77 21.36 -6.75
N THR A 384 21.74 21.31 -5.84
CA THR A 384 23.16 21.31 -6.19
C THR A 384 23.93 20.31 -5.34
N ALA A 385 25.20 20.04 -5.66
CA ALA A 385 26.07 19.26 -4.79
C ALA A 385 26.39 20.05 -3.52
N VAL A 386 26.54 19.33 -2.40
CA VAL A 386 27.02 19.94 -1.13
C VAL A 386 28.43 20.48 -1.29
N ASN A 387 29.31 19.71 -1.96
CA ASN A 387 30.63 20.17 -2.33
C ASN A 387 30.60 20.75 -3.75
N PRO A 388 30.73 22.09 -3.94
CA PRO A 388 30.72 22.72 -5.27
C PRO A 388 31.87 22.28 -6.18
N GLU A 389 33.00 21.83 -5.61
CA GLU A 389 34.14 21.31 -6.36
C GLU A 389 34.03 19.84 -6.77
N SER A 390 32.94 19.18 -6.41
CA SER A 390 32.71 17.77 -6.77
C SER A 390 32.58 17.61 -8.30
N LYS A 391 32.99 16.44 -8.81
CA LYS A 391 32.94 16.12 -10.24
C LYS A 391 31.51 16.16 -10.78
N SER A 392 31.23 17.02 -11.78
CA SER A 392 29.89 17.04 -12.39
C SER A 392 29.54 15.70 -13.05
N MET A 393 28.38 15.14 -12.70
CA MET A 393 27.84 13.94 -13.31
C MET A 393 26.91 14.24 -14.50
N PHE A 394 26.54 15.50 -14.69
CA PHE A 394 25.57 15.93 -15.71
C PHE A 394 26.22 16.23 -17.06
N LYS A 395 25.40 16.33 -18.11
CA LYS A 395 25.82 16.70 -19.48
C LYS A 395 26.41 18.11 -19.56
N TRP A 396 26.15 18.94 -18.55
CA TRP A 396 26.70 20.27 -18.39
C TRP A 396 27.77 20.33 -17.29
N ASP A 397 28.55 21.40 -17.27
CA ASP A 397 29.78 21.49 -16.48
C ASP A 397 29.57 21.93 -15.03
N ASN A 398 28.34 22.16 -14.61
CA ASN A 398 28.02 22.49 -13.23
C ASN A 398 27.27 21.37 -12.50
N ASN A 399 27.16 21.49 -11.18
CA ASN A 399 26.56 20.49 -10.32
C ASN A 399 25.04 20.74 -10.03
N PHE A 400 24.40 21.70 -10.72
CA PHE A 400 23.00 22.00 -10.54
C PHE A 400 22.11 21.08 -11.34
N ALA A 401 20.96 20.75 -10.74
CA ALA A 401 19.84 20.07 -11.38
C ALA A 401 18.54 20.66 -10.88
N TRP A 402 17.44 20.41 -11.58
CA TRP A 402 16.12 20.88 -11.16
C TRP A 402 15.09 19.75 -11.22
N ASN A 403 14.06 19.87 -10.41
CA ASN A 403 13.01 18.91 -10.31
C ASN A 403 11.65 19.61 -10.39
N TYR A 404 10.84 19.21 -11.36
CA TYR A 404 9.46 19.64 -11.42
C TYR A 404 8.59 18.76 -10.55
N VAL A 405 7.53 19.36 -10.01
CA VAL A 405 6.53 18.68 -9.19
C VAL A 405 5.88 17.51 -9.93
N GLY A 406 5.70 16.41 -9.22
CA GLY A 406 5.17 15.15 -9.76
C GLY A 406 3.66 14.95 -9.56
N GLY A 407 2.98 15.68 -8.66
CA GLY A 407 1.57 15.41 -8.40
C GLY A 407 0.96 16.22 -7.26
N ILE A 408 0.77 17.54 -7.43
CA ILE A 408 0.07 18.34 -6.44
C ILE A 408 -1.43 18.35 -6.74
N ALA A 409 -2.24 18.00 -5.73
CA ALA A 409 -3.66 18.23 -5.72
C ALA A 409 -3.94 19.67 -5.26
N ASP A 410 -4.67 20.43 -6.07
CA ASP A 410 -5.03 21.84 -5.83
C ASP A 410 -6.43 22.00 -5.24
N SER A 411 -7.13 20.91 -4.98
CA SER A 411 -8.42 20.87 -4.29
C SER A 411 -8.55 19.62 -3.39
N ARG A 412 -9.39 19.72 -2.34
CA ARG A 412 -9.72 18.57 -1.49
C ARG A 412 -10.33 17.42 -2.30
N MET A 413 -11.14 17.74 -3.30
CA MET A 413 -11.75 16.74 -4.19
C MET A 413 -10.67 16.00 -5.00
N LYS A 414 -9.68 16.71 -5.55
CA LYS A 414 -8.52 16.10 -6.20
C LYS A 414 -7.73 15.18 -5.27
N GLU A 415 -7.51 15.61 -4.01
CA GLU A 415 -6.87 14.75 -3.00
C GLU A 415 -7.62 13.44 -2.80
N GLU A 416 -8.95 13.51 -2.64
CA GLU A 416 -9.77 12.32 -2.44
C GLU A 416 -9.81 11.43 -3.71
N VAL A 417 -9.87 12.03 -4.90
CA VAL A 417 -9.75 11.30 -6.18
C VAL A 417 -8.40 10.60 -6.27
N ALA A 418 -7.30 11.29 -5.97
CA ALA A 418 -5.95 10.71 -5.99
C ALA A 418 -5.79 9.57 -4.98
N LYS A 419 -6.33 9.70 -3.75
CA LYS A 419 -6.35 8.64 -2.74
C LYS A 419 -7.09 7.38 -3.20
N LYS A 420 -8.10 7.53 -4.07
CA LYS A 420 -8.85 6.42 -4.66
C LYS A 420 -8.24 5.91 -5.98
N GLY A 421 -7.09 6.45 -6.41
CA GLY A 421 -6.35 6.01 -7.59
C GLY A 421 -6.77 6.66 -8.89
N GLY A 422 -7.60 7.71 -8.86
CA GLY A 422 -8.02 8.45 -10.05
C GLY A 422 -6.95 9.40 -10.59
N ASP A 423 -7.03 9.71 -11.89
CA ASP A 423 -6.16 10.67 -12.56
C ASP A 423 -6.65 12.10 -12.32
N ILE A 424 -5.82 12.91 -11.65
CA ILE A 424 -6.09 14.32 -11.34
C ILE A 424 -5.48 15.31 -12.34
N PHE A 425 -4.85 14.83 -13.41
CA PHE A 425 -4.04 15.64 -14.33
C PHE A 425 -4.58 15.72 -15.75
N GLY A 426 -5.84 15.41 -15.99
CA GLY A 426 -6.47 15.54 -17.31
C GLY A 426 -6.58 17.00 -17.78
N ASP A 427 -6.58 17.23 -19.11
CA ASP A 427 -6.87 18.54 -19.70
C ASP A 427 -8.34 18.94 -19.54
N LEU A 428 -9.24 17.94 -19.38
CA LEU A 428 -10.62 18.11 -18.96
C LEU A 428 -10.93 17.04 -17.91
N ARG A 429 -11.51 17.45 -16.77
CA ARG A 429 -11.88 16.55 -15.68
C ARG A 429 -13.24 16.96 -15.11
N PHE A 430 -14.04 15.96 -14.76
CA PHE A 430 -15.26 16.13 -13.97
C PHE A 430 -15.22 15.20 -12.77
N SER A 431 -15.32 15.76 -11.58
CA SER A 431 -15.34 14.98 -10.34
C SER A 431 -16.55 15.38 -9.49
N ILE A 432 -17.05 14.42 -8.75
CA ILE A 432 -18.07 14.62 -7.73
C ILE A 432 -17.58 14.12 -6.37
N MET A 433 -18.06 14.75 -5.30
CA MET A 433 -17.75 14.38 -3.93
C MET A 433 -18.98 14.51 -3.06
N TRP A 434 -19.27 13.48 -2.26
CA TRP A 434 -20.40 13.47 -1.34
C TRP A 434 -20.06 12.69 -0.06
N ASN A 435 -21.02 12.63 0.86
CA ASN A 435 -20.90 11.91 2.13
C ASN A 435 -19.77 12.41 3.05
N GLU A 436 -19.47 13.72 3.02
CA GLU A 436 -18.42 14.31 3.85
C GLU A 436 -18.71 14.20 5.38
N SER A 437 -20.00 14.22 5.77
CA SER A 437 -20.46 14.06 7.15
C SER A 437 -20.82 12.62 7.53
N ASN A 438 -20.65 11.68 6.63
CA ASN A 438 -21.08 10.28 6.77
C ASN A 438 -22.61 10.09 6.87
N GLU A 439 -23.38 11.07 6.38
CA GLU A 439 -24.84 11.09 6.44
C GLU A 439 -25.50 10.78 5.09
N ASN A 440 -24.77 10.91 3.98
CA ASN A 440 -25.26 10.67 2.62
C ASN A 440 -24.61 9.41 2.01
N VAL A 441 -25.12 8.24 2.35
CA VAL A 441 -24.67 6.95 1.81
C VAL A 441 -25.35 6.57 0.49
N SER A 442 -25.96 7.53 -0.21
CA SER A 442 -26.57 7.34 -1.53
C SER A 442 -25.52 6.97 -2.57
N ASP A 443 -25.95 6.32 -3.62
CA ASP A 443 -25.14 5.97 -4.79
C ASP A 443 -25.34 7.05 -5.85
N LEU A 444 -24.32 7.87 -6.03
CA LEU A 444 -24.31 8.98 -6.98
C LEU A 444 -23.31 8.69 -8.07
N ASP A 445 -23.74 8.75 -9.33
CA ASP A 445 -22.89 8.45 -10.47
C ASP A 445 -22.55 9.71 -11.26
N ALA A 446 -21.25 9.86 -11.57
CA ALA A 446 -20.77 10.86 -12.51
C ALA A 446 -20.99 10.39 -13.95
N HIS A 447 -21.60 11.25 -14.76
CA HIS A 447 -21.89 11.00 -16.16
C HIS A 447 -21.32 12.07 -17.07
N CYS A 448 -20.87 11.67 -18.27
CA CYS A 448 -20.58 12.60 -19.37
C CYS A 448 -21.23 12.15 -20.66
N LYS A 449 -22.13 12.97 -21.21
CA LYS A 449 -22.66 12.79 -22.57
C LYS A 449 -21.82 13.53 -23.59
N GLU A 450 -21.19 12.80 -24.46
CA GLU A 450 -20.40 13.30 -25.58
C GLU A 450 -21.27 13.40 -26.85
N ILE A 451 -21.33 14.57 -27.45
CA ILE A 451 -22.00 14.83 -28.73
C ILE A 451 -20.97 15.45 -29.66
N LEU A 452 -20.35 14.65 -30.49
CA LEU A 452 -19.25 15.09 -31.34
C LEU A 452 -19.75 15.83 -32.59
N SER A 453 -18.90 16.71 -33.13
CA SER A 453 -19.19 17.51 -34.34
C SER A 453 -19.51 16.64 -35.56
N ASN A 454 -19.08 15.41 -35.61
CA ASN A 454 -19.39 14.43 -36.67
C ASN A 454 -20.70 13.68 -36.45
N GLY A 455 -21.49 14.07 -35.42
CA GLY A 455 -22.78 13.45 -35.08
C GLY A 455 -22.70 12.17 -34.23
N LYS A 456 -21.51 11.64 -33.94
CA LYS A 456 -21.34 10.50 -33.02
C LYS A 456 -21.69 10.92 -31.62
N ARG A 457 -22.30 9.99 -30.88
CA ARG A 457 -22.70 10.18 -29.48
C ARG A 457 -22.14 9.03 -28.64
N PHE A 458 -21.74 9.35 -27.42
CA PHE A 458 -21.27 8.40 -26.44
C PHE A 458 -21.68 8.87 -25.04
N GLU A 459 -21.80 7.99 -24.08
CA GLU A 459 -22.04 8.34 -22.69
C GLU A 459 -21.07 7.55 -21.81
N ILE A 460 -20.25 8.26 -21.04
CA ILE A 460 -19.37 7.69 -20.04
C ILE A 460 -20.14 7.66 -18.73
N TYR A 461 -20.25 6.48 -18.12
CA TYR A 461 -20.92 6.22 -16.85
C TYR A 461 -20.48 4.85 -16.31
N TYR A 462 -20.99 4.42 -15.14
CA TYR A 462 -20.62 3.16 -14.50
C TYR A 462 -20.72 1.91 -15.41
N GLY A 463 -21.67 1.88 -16.35
CA GLY A 463 -21.90 0.76 -17.26
C GLY A 463 -21.01 0.80 -18.51
N ASP A 464 -20.49 1.95 -18.89
CA ASP A 464 -19.56 2.14 -20.00
C ASP A 464 -18.51 3.20 -19.61
N LYS A 465 -17.44 2.74 -18.98
CA LYS A 465 -16.47 3.60 -18.28
C LYS A 465 -15.46 4.26 -19.18
N GLN A 466 -15.35 3.86 -20.45
CA GLN A 466 -14.31 4.38 -21.32
C GLN A 466 -14.84 4.68 -22.74
N SER A 467 -14.65 5.93 -23.19
CA SER A 467 -14.94 6.31 -24.57
C SER A 467 -13.86 5.82 -25.52
N GLU A 468 -14.23 4.96 -26.45
CA GLU A 468 -13.31 4.51 -27.51
C GLU A 468 -12.91 5.64 -28.48
N ILE A 469 -13.63 6.77 -28.46
CA ILE A 469 -13.51 7.83 -29.47
C ILE A 469 -12.70 9.00 -28.97
N THR A 470 -12.85 9.36 -27.68
CA THR A 470 -12.35 10.62 -27.10
C THR A 470 -11.34 10.41 -25.99
N ILE A 471 -11.02 9.17 -25.64
CA ILE A 471 -10.16 8.80 -24.50
C ILE A 471 -10.72 9.21 -23.12
N GLY A 472 -11.96 9.67 -23.04
CA GLY A 472 -12.60 9.95 -21.75
C GLY A 472 -12.80 8.68 -20.95
N GLN A 473 -12.57 8.75 -19.64
CA GLN A 473 -12.61 7.59 -18.76
C GLN A 473 -13.19 7.94 -17.39
N LEU A 474 -14.13 7.14 -16.90
CA LEU A 474 -14.54 7.09 -15.49
C LEU A 474 -13.54 6.19 -14.75
N ASP A 475 -12.58 6.76 -14.05
CA ASP A 475 -11.46 6.05 -13.42
C ASP A 475 -11.65 5.82 -11.91
N VAL A 476 -12.58 6.55 -11.29
CA VAL A 476 -13.04 6.32 -9.92
C VAL A 476 -14.56 6.20 -9.92
N ASP A 477 -15.09 5.11 -9.35
CA ASP A 477 -16.52 4.79 -9.26
C ASP A 477 -16.78 4.11 -7.90
N ILE A 478 -17.59 4.74 -7.02
CA ILE A 478 -17.86 4.29 -5.65
C ILE A 478 -19.34 3.99 -5.46
N ILE A 479 -19.67 2.70 -5.49
CA ILE A 479 -21.05 2.18 -5.32
C ILE A 479 -21.50 2.20 -3.84
N HIS A 480 -20.59 1.94 -2.90
CA HIS A 480 -20.88 1.86 -1.47
C HIS A 480 -20.01 2.85 -0.69
N PRO A 481 -20.50 4.08 -0.42
CA PRO A 481 -19.76 5.07 0.34
C PRO A 481 -19.46 4.62 1.78
N GLU A 482 -18.18 4.49 2.11
CA GLU A 482 -17.67 4.34 3.48
C GLU A 482 -16.81 5.59 3.79
N GLY A 483 -17.42 6.61 4.37
CA GLY A 483 -16.81 7.93 4.52
C GLY A 483 -16.96 8.79 3.25
N ILE A 484 -16.03 9.70 3.00
CA ILE A 484 -16.04 10.56 1.80
C ILE A 484 -15.99 9.72 0.54
N ALA A 485 -16.98 9.91 -0.33
CA ALA A 485 -17.07 9.28 -1.63
C ALA A 485 -16.74 10.29 -2.75
N VAL A 486 -16.07 9.80 -3.78
CA VAL A 486 -15.74 10.57 -4.97
C VAL A 486 -15.90 9.72 -6.22
N GLU A 487 -16.28 10.32 -7.32
CA GLU A 487 -16.16 9.77 -8.65
C GLU A 487 -15.44 10.72 -9.57
N ASN A 488 -14.80 10.19 -10.61
CA ASN A 488 -13.94 11.00 -11.47
C ASN A 488 -14.01 10.54 -12.93
N ILE A 489 -14.34 11.48 -13.82
CA ILE A 489 -14.22 11.33 -15.26
C ILE A 489 -13.09 12.23 -15.73
N THR A 490 -12.10 11.66 -16.43
CA THR A 490 -10.92 12.39 -16.91
C THR A 490 -10.68 12.21 -18.40
N TYR A 491 -10.14 13.24 -19.01
CA TYR A 491 -9.62 13.28 -20.38
C TYR A 491 -8.17 13.73 -20.32
N SER A 492 -7.26 12.79 -20.43
CA SER A 492 -5.84 13.00 -20.13
C SER A 492 -5.10 13.93 -21.09
N GLN A 493 -5.59 14.07 -22.34
CA GLN A 493 -4.92 14.85 -23.40
C GLN A 493 -5.92 15.48 -24.34
N LYS A 494 -5.98 16.80 -24.39
CA LYS A 494 -6.82 17.57 -25.30
C LYS A 494 -6.60 17.22 -26.78
N SER A 495 -5.36 17.00 -27.17
CA SER A 495 -4.99 16.64 -28.56
C SER A 495 -5.61 15.33 -29.06
N ARG A 496 -6.04 14.46 -28.15
CA ARG A 496 -6.72 13.18 -28.48
C ARG A 496 -8.24 13.28 -28.37
N MET A 497 -8.77 14.35 -27.80
CA MET A 497 -10.19 14.63 -27.78
C MET A 497 -10.68 15.05 -29.16
N LYS A 498 -11.97 15.05 -29.35
CA LYS A 498 -12.63 15.45 -30.65
C LYS A 498 -13.49 16.67 -30.40
N ASP A 499 -13.57 17.52 -31.42
CA ASP A 499 -14.49 18.66 -31.39
C ASP A 499 -15.92 18.19 -31.14
N GLY A 500 -16.60 18.84 -30.21
CA GLY A 500 -17.95 18.46 -29.78
C GLY A 500 -18.34 19.04 -28.43
N ASN A 501 -19.50 18.62 -27.96
CA ASN A 501 -20.04 19.01 -26.65
C ASN A 501 -19.93 17.85 -25.67
N TYR A 502 -19.47 18.16 -24.48
CA TYR A 502 -19.25 17.26 -23.35
C TYR A 502 -20.12 17.72 -22.20
N LYS A 503 -21.28 17.10 -22.01
CA LYS A 503 -22.24 17.49 -20.97
C LYS A 503 -22.06 16.63 -19.73
N PHE A 504 -21.70 17.27 -18.62
CA PHE A 504 -21.51 16.66 -17.32
C PHE A 504 -22.75 16.77 -16.46
N PHE A 505 -23.14 15.67 -15.81
CA PHE A 505 -24.25 15.62 -14.87
C PHE A 505 -24.04 14.52 -13.83
N VAL A 506 -24.80 14.59 -12.74
CA VAL A 506 -24.81 13.59 -11.66
C VAL A 506 -26.16 12.85 -11.70
N ASN A 507 -26.11 11.52 -11.73
CA ASN A 507 -27.28 10.67 -11.63
C ASN A 507 -27.43 10.16 -10.20
N TYR A 508 -28.64 10.23 -9.64
CA TYR A 508 -29.01 9.65 -8.35
C TYR A 508 -29.44 8.20 -8.54
N TYR A 509 -28.49 7.29 -8.76
CA TYR A 509 -28.77 5.90 -9.09
C TYR A 509 -29.54 5.17 -7.97
N SER A 510 -29.09 5.33 -6.73
CA SER A 510 -29.77 4.71 -5.58
C SER A 510 -29.77 5.61 -4.36
N LYS A 511 -30.99 5.98 -3.91
CA LYS A 511 -31.18 6.71 -2.68
C LYS A 511 -31.18 5.75 -1.49
N ARG A 512 -30.12 5.76 -0.71
CA ARG A 512 -30.00 4.97 0.52
C ARG A 512 -30.34 5.83 1.74
N ARG A 513 -30.39 5.25 2.94
CA ARG A 513 -30.74 5.98 4.17
C ARG A 513 -29.77 7.14 4.41
N GLY A 514 -30.27 8.36 4.45
CA GLY A 514 -29.53 9.58 4.76
C GLY A 514 -30.43 10.81 4.68
N TYR A 515 -30.26 11.78 5.55
CA TYR A 515 -31.07 13.02 5.61
C TYR A 515 -30.59 14.10 4.66
N GLN A 516 -29.36 14.01 4.15
CA GLN A 516 -28.80 14.95 3.21
C GLN A 516 -28.39 14.24 1.93
N SER A 517 -28.85 14.73 0.79
CA SER A 517 -28.58 14.15 -0.53
C SER A 517 -27.74 15.09 -1.42
N GLY A 518 -27.16 16.15 -0.84
CA GLY A 518 -26.30 17.10 -1.53
C GLY A 518 -24.93 16.49 -1.94
N PHE A 519 -24.30 17.13 -2.90
CA PHE A 519 -22.96 16.82 -3.35
C PHE A 519 -22.21 18.09 -3.76
N LYS A 520 -20.88 18.00 -3.85
CA LYS A 520 -20.00 18.97 -4.51
C LYS A 520 -19.51 18.38 -5.81
N ALA A 521 -19.32 19.23 -6.82
CA ALA A 521 -18.74 18.83 -8.09
C ALA A 521 -17.70 19.84 -8.56
N GLU A 522 -16.74 19.37 -9.35
CA GLU A 522 -15.74 20.21 -10.01
C GLU A 522 -15.64 19.82 -11.47
N VAL A 523 -15.70 20.83 -12.35
CA VAL A 523 -15.25 20.70 -13.72
C VAL A 523 -13.94 21.44 -13.84
N GLU A 524 -12.90 20.76 -14.27
CA GLU A 524 -11.59 21.35 -14.50
C GLU A 524 -11.28 21.37 -16.00
N ILE A 525 -10.83 22.49 -16.48
CA ILE A 525 -10.44 22.71 -17.88
C ILE A 525 -9.04 23.32 -17.89
N GLU A 526 -8.05 22.60 -18.40
CA GLU A 526 -6.66 23.07 -18.49
C GLU A 526 -6.14 23.66 -17.18
N GLY A 527 -6.47 23.02 -16.04
CA GLY A 527 -6.09 23.44 -14.69
C GLY A 527 -6.96 24.53 -14.05
N ILE A 528 -7.96 25.07 -14.76
CA ILE A 528 -8.93 26.02 -14.19
C ILE A 528 -10.08 25.20 -13.61
N VAL A 529 -10.28 25.27 -12.28
CA VAL A 529 -11.34 24.55 -11.56
C VAL A 529 -12.59 25.40 -11.45
N TYR A 530 -13.72 24.84 -11.85
CA TYR A 530 -15.07 25.40 -11.69
C TYR A 530 -15.83 24.59 -10.65
N PRO A 531 -15.98 25.09 -9.41
CA PRO A 531 -16.68 24.37 -8.35
C PRO A 531 -18.20 24.56 -8.45
N TYR A 532 -18.93 23.51 -8.07
CA TYR A 532 -20.39 23.49 -7.97
C TYR A 532 -20.80 22.86 -6.63
N GLU A 533 -21.89 23.32 -6.09
CA GLU A 533 -22.49 22.73 -4.90
C GLU A 533 -24.00 22.58 -5.12
N PHE A 534 -24.50 21.41 -4.80
CA PHE A 534 -25.91 21.07 -4.88
C PHE A 534 -26.39 20.57 -3.53
N SER A 535 -27.46 21.20 -3.01
CA SER A 535 -28.06 20.89 -1.70
C SER A 535 -29.49 20.34 -1.82
N GLY A 536 -29.95 20.04 -3.04
CA GLY A 536 -31.27 19.49 -3.31
C GLY A 536 -31.41 18.04 -2.86
N ASN A 537 -32.64 17.51 -2.97
CA ASN A 537 -32.98 16.13 -2.64
C ASN A 537 -33.72 15.47 -3.82
N PRO A 538 -33.02 15.11 -4.91
CA PRO A 538 -33.62 14.47 -6.09
C PRO A 538 -34.21 13.10 -5.79
N ASP A 539 -35.10 12.63 -6.65
CA ASP A 539 -35.60 11.27 -6.61
C ASP A 539 -34.60 10.28 -7.26
N ARG A 540 -34.86 8.99 -7.08
CA ARG A 540 -34.05 7.95 -7.69
C ARG A 540 -34.08 8.07 -9.22
N ASN A 541 -32.90 7.95 -9.84
CA ASN A 541 -32.64 8.13 -11.28
C ASN A 541 -32.82 9.55 -11.81
N ASP A 542 -33.03 10.55 -10.96
CA ASP A 542 -32.99 11.94 -11.40
C ASP A 542 -31.57 12.36 -11.77
N ASN A 543 -31.46 13.25 -12.75
CA ASN A 543 -30.22 13.83 -13.21
C ASN A 543 -30.12 15.28 -12.76
N VAL A 544 -28.95 15.66 -12.24
CA VAL A 544 -28.61 17.04 -11.96
C VAL A 544 -27.53 17.48 -12.95
N ASP A 545 -27.94 18.34 -13.90
CA ASP A 545 -27.00 18.88 -14.92
C ASP A 545 -26.04 19.89 -14.28
N ILE A 546 -24.74 19.71 -14.54
CA ILE A 546 -23.68 20.56 -13.94
C ILE A 546 -23.16 21.58 -14.93
N ALA A 547 -22.61 21.13 -16.05
CA ALA A 547 -22.03 21.99 -17.06
C ALA A 547 -21.99 21.31 -18.44
N GLU A 548 -21.89 22.12 -19.47
CA GLU A 548 -21.60 21.68 -20.84
C GLU A 548 -20.30 22.34 -21.30
N VAL A 549 -19.30 21.53 -21.63
CA VAL A 549 -18.00 21.98 -22.16
C VAL A 549 -17.98 21.72 -23.65
N THR A 550 -17.69 22.75 -24.43
CA THR A 550 -17.53 22.64 -25.88
C THR A 550 -16.05 22.73 -26.23
N LEU A 551 -15.54 21.73 -26.93
CA LEU A 551 -14.24 21.75 -27.59
C LEU A 551 -14.44 22.05 -29.05
N LYS A 552 -13.82 23.15 -29.56
CA LYS A 552 -13.87 23.55 -30.94
C LYS A 552 -12.52 24.11 -31.39
N ASN A 553 -11.95 23.53 -32.43
CA ASN A 553 -10.65 23.95 -32.98
C ASN A 553 -9.53 23.99 -31.90
N GLY A 554 -9.57 23.08 -30.95
CA GLY A 554 -8.58 22.99 -29.84
C GLY A 554 -8.81 24.01 -28.72
N GLU A 555 -9.90 24.75 -28.71
CA GLU A 555 -10.25 25.68 -27.64
C GLU A 555 -11.47 25.19 -26.86
N PHE A 556 -11.39 25.22 -25.52
CA PHE A 556 -12.50 24.92 -24.66
C PHE A 556 -13.35 26.16 -24.33
N SER A 557 -14.66 25.96 -24.28
CA SER A 557 -15.60 26.90 -23.67
C SER A 557 -16.55 26.14 -22.74
N ILE A 558 -17.01 26.79 -21.67
CA ILE A 558 -17.90 26.18 -20.68
C ILE A 558 -19.20 26.96 -20.54
N LYS A 559 -20.33 26.23 -20.49
CA LYS A 559 -21.64 26.73 -20.13
C LYS A 559 -22.07 26.09 -18.81
N HIS A 560 -22.27 26.91 -17.80
CA HIS A 560 -22.73 26.44 -16.49
C HIS A 560 -24.25 26.17 -16.54
N LEU A 561 -24.66 24.97 -16.10
CA LEU A 561 -26.06 24.53 -16.07
C LEU A 561 -26.61 24.56 -14.64
N LEU A 562 -25.79 24.20 -13.64
CA LEU A 562 -26.10 24.37 -12.24
C LEU A 562 -25.71 25.78 -11.77
N GLY A 563 -26.62 26.47 -11.12
CA GLY A 563 -26.36 27.82 -10.59
C GLY A 563 -25.26 27.78 -9.51
N GLY A 564 -24.20 28.53 -9.71
CA GLY A 564 -23.03 28.57 -8.79
C GLY A 564 -21.69 28.69 -9.52
N GLY A 565 -21.60 28.24 -10.74
CA GLY A 565 -20.39 28.20 -11.55
C GLY A 565 -19.85 29.51 -12.10
N ALA A 566 -20.31 30.67 -11.60
CA ALA A 566 -19.70 31.97 -11.92
C ALA A 566 -18.33 32.02 -11.19
N GLY A 567 -17.33 31.53 -11.85
CA GLY A 567 -15.92 31.53 -11.54
C GLY A 567 -15.49 32.28 -10.28
N LYS A 568 -15.73 31.74 -9.10
CA LYS A 568 -14.85 32.01 -7.97
C LYS A 568 -13.55 31.34 -8.31
N VAL A 569 -12.60 32.15 -8.77
CA VAL A 569 -11.22 31.75 -8.89
C VAL A 569 -10.76 31.46 -7.46
N SER A 570 -10.78 30.19 -7.06
CA SER A 570 -10.29 29.81 -5.74
C SER A 570 -8.77 29.88 -5.74
N SER A 571 -8.21 30.60 -4.77
CA SER A 571 -6.79 30.53 -4.48
C SER A 571 -6.53 29.25 -3.71
N SER A 572 -5.57 28.46 -4.19
CA SER A 572 -5.02 27.28 -3.48
C SER A 572 -3.62 27.61 -3.00
N LYS A 573 -3.15 26.96 -1.95
CA LYS A 573 -1.79 27.13 -1.47
C LYS A 573 -0.94 25.95 -1.97
N ILE A 574 0.07 26.24 -2.78
CA ILE A 574 1.01 25.27 -3.33
C ILE A 574 2.42 25.68 -2.95
N TRP A 575 3.19 24.80 -2.30
CA TRP A 575 4.55 25.10 -1.85
C TRP A 575 4.68 26.46 -1.16
N ASN A 576 3.74 26.76 -0.28
CA ASN A 576 3.61 28.02 0.42
C ASN A 576 3.22 29.25 -0.44
N VAL A 577 3.03 29.09 -1.75
CA VAL A 577 2.60 30.15 -2.68
C VAL A 577 1.07 30.08 -2.86
N ASN A 578 0.39 31.22 -2.68
CA ASN A 578 -1.03 31.32 -2.98
C ASN A 578 -1.25 31.50 -4.49
N THR A 579 -1.98 30.55 -5.11
CA THR A 579 -2.34 30.67 -6.53
C THR A 579 -3.34 31.79 -6.76
N ASN A 580 -3.40 32.30 -7.99
CA ASN A 580 -4.25 33.44 -8.39
C ASN A 580 -4.00 34.71 -7.56
N GLN A 581 -2.76 34.87 -7.10
CA GLN A 581 -2.24 36.06 -6.46
C GLN A 581 -0.87 36.37 -7.06
N PHE A 582 -0.50 37.66 -7.11
CA PHE A 582 0.85 38.01 -7.52
C PHE A 582 1.84 37.65 -6.41
N ALA A 583 2.80 36.81 -6.78
CA ALA A 583 3.88 36.40 -5.89
C ALA A 583 5.18 37.13 -6.27
N ASP A 584 5.92 37.56 -5.28
CA ASP A 584 7.20 38.23 -5.48
C ASP A 584 8.27 37.27 -5.98
N VAL A 585 8.98 37.69 -7.04
CA VAL A 585 10.09 36.92 -7.61
C VAL A 585 11.40 37.44 -7.01
N LYS A 586 12.13 36.55 -6.30
CA LYS A 586 13.44 36.87 -5.74
C LYS A 586 14.56 36.78 -6.78
N LEU A 587 14.44 35.86 -7.74
CA LEU A 587 15.48 35.57 -8.72
C LEU A 587 14.87 35.01 -10.01
N VAL A 588 15.45 35.37 -11.16
CA VAL A 588 15.15 34.79 -12.47
C VAL A 588 16.44 34.29 -13.11
N THR A 589 16.44 33.04 -13.58
CA THR A 589 17.58 32.45 -14.29
C THR A 589 17.10 31.57 -15.45
N LYS A 590 18.01 31.28 -16.38
CA LYS A 590 17.87 30.12 -17.27
C LYS A 590 18.18 28.83 -16.50
N SER A 591 17.80 27.70 -17.06
CA SER A 591 18.17 26.40 -16.48
C SER A 591 19.69 26.14 -16.56
N PRO A 592 20.25 25.39 -15.60
CA PRO A 592 21.70 25.16 -15.45
C PRO A 592 22.40 24.57 -16.70
N ASN A 593 21.67 23.84 -17.53
CA ASN A 593 22.19 23.32 -18.80
C ASN A 593 22.47 24.40 -19.86
N CYS A 594 22.08 25.64 -19.59
CA CYS A 594 22.30 26.81 -20.46
C CYS A 594 23.19 27.90 -19.81
N TRP A 595 23.75 27.64 -18.63
CA TRP A 595 24.67 28.56 -17.96
C TRP A 595 26.06 28.54 -18.60
N ASN A 596 26.87 29.60 -18.38
CA ASN A 596 28.23 29.73 -18.91
C ASN A 596 28.31 29.56 -20.44
N GLY A 597 27.27 29.95 -21.20
CA GLY A 597 27.27 29.85 -22.65
C GLY A 597 27.07 28.44 -23.18
N GLN A 598 26.73 27.48 -22.33
CA GLN A 598 26.37 26.12 -22.73
C GLN A 598 24.96 26.06 -23.29
N ASN A 599 24.69 25.04 -24.10
CA ASN A 599 23.35 24.74 -24.63
C ASN A 599 23.19 23.21 -24.73
N GLN A 600 22.88 22.59 -23.61
CA GLN A 600 22.77 21.13 -23.46
C GLN A 600 21.31 20.71 -23.28
N GLY A 601 20.53 20.68 -24.37
CA GLY A 601 19.11 20.30 -24.34
C GLY A 601 18.17 21.51 -24.33
N HIS A 602 16.98 21.37 -23.75
CA HIS A 602 15.96 22.42 -23.74
C HIS A 602 16.26 23.50 -22.69
N GLU A 603 16.17 24.74 -23.11
CA GLU A 603 16.26 25.90 -22.24
C GLU A 603 14.94 26.02 -21.44
N HIS A 604 15.05 26.19 -20.11
CA HIS A 604 13.97 26.58 -19.25
C HIS A 604 14.22 27.97 -18.67
N LEU A 605 13.15 28.70 -18.43
CA LEU A 605 13.17 29.96 -17.68
C LEU A 605 12.54 29.72 -16.31
N PHE A 606 13.29 30.03 -15.25
CA PHE A 606 12.87 29.83 -13.87
C PHE A 606 12.61 31.16 -13.19
N PHE A 607 11.43 31.23 -12.52
CA PHE A 607 11.07 32.32 -11.64
C PHE A 607 11.07 31.76 -10.21
N PHE A 608 12.10 32.05 -9.43
CA PHE A 608 12.17 31.66 -8.04
C PHE A 608 11.35 32.65 -7.18
N ILE A 609 10.37 32.12 -6.48
CA ILE A 609 9.37 32.88 -5.75
C ILE A 609 9.80 33.00 -4.29
N ASP A 610 9.65 34.20 -3.72
CA ASP A 610 9.95 34.43 -2.31
C ASP A 610 9.01 33.61 -1.41
N GLY A 611 9.57 32.94 -0.39
CA GLY A 611 8.84 32.07 0.51
C GLY A 611 8.31 30.75 -0.11
N CYS A 612 8.62 30.44 -1.38
CA CYS A 612 8.28 29.18 -1.99
C CYS A 612 9.17 28.05 -1.45
N VAL A 613 8.56 27.02 -0.87
CA VAL A 613 9.25 25.89 -0.24
C VAL A 613 8.71 24.59 -0.79
N SER A 614 9.57 23.77 -1.39
CA SER A 614 9.20 22.46 -1.93
C SER A 614 8.70 21.53 -0.82
N GLU A 615 7.51 21.02 -0.95
CA GLU A 615 6.90 20.03 -0.03
C GLU A 615 7.20 18.59 -0.46
N GLU A 616 7.75 18.40 -1.65
CA GLU A 616 8.11 17.10 -2.20
C GLU A 616 9.61 16.86 -2.08
N LYS A 617 10.00 15.59 -1.86
CA LYS A 617 11.41 15.20 -1.99
C LYS A 617 11.80 15.25 -3.46
N PRO A 618 12.73 16.15 -3.85
CA PRO A 618 13.19 16.19 -5.22
C PRO A 618 13.99 14.92 -5.52
N ASN A 619 13.92 14.46 -6.76
CA ASN A 619 14.87 13.50 -7.26
C ASN A 619 16.23 14.21 -7.41
N ALA A 620 17.19 13.81 -6.59
CA ALA A 620 18.51 14.47 -6.58
C ALA A 620 19.30 14.24 -7.89
N ILE A 621 18.97 13.18 -8.66
CA ILE A 621 19.73 12.75 -9.83
C ILE A 621 18.77 12.29 -10.93
N PHE A 622 18.69 13.07 -12.01
CA PHE A 622 17.91 12.70 -13.20
C PHE A 622 18.76 11.97 -14.21
N ASN A 623 18.32 10.80 -14.67
CA ASN A 623 19.06 9.98 -15.63
C ASN A 623 19.31 10.68 -16.97
N GLU A 624 18.30 11.37 -17.48
CA GLU A 624 18.43 12.11 -18.74
C GLU A 624 19.43 13.25 -18.69
N TYR A 625 19.84 13.69 -17.52
CA TYR A 625 20.82 14.73 -17.30
C TYR A 625 22.24 14.19 -17.16
N LEU A 626 22.41 12.87 -16.96
CA LEU A 626 23.73 12.26 -16.80
C LEU A 626 24.54 12.32 -18.10
N LYS A 627 25.87 12.43 -17.97
CA LYS A 627 26.81 12.23 -19.06
C LYS A 627 26.50 10.93 -19.81
N ASP A 628 26.72 10.89 -21.11
CA ASP A 628 26.31 9.77 -21.97
C ASP A 628 26.94 8.44 -21.53
N GLU A 629 28.17 8.45 -21.05
CA GLU A 629 28.85 7.25 -20.49
C GLU A 629 28.16 6.74 -19.23
N LEU A 630 27.78 7.63 -18.29
CA LEU A 630 27.07 7.26 -17.08
C LEU A 630 25.65 6.77 -17.38
N TYR A 631 24.97 7.44 -18.32
CA TYR A 631 23.65 7.06 -18.75
C TYR A 631 23.63 5.67 -19.42
N ARG A 632 24.58 5.42 -20.35
CA ARG A 632 24.65 4.16 -21.10
C ARG A 632 25.01 2.98 -20.19
N ASP A 633 26.04 3.14 -19.35
CA ASP A 633 26.65 2.01 -18.67
C ASP A 633 26.14 1.84 -17.21
N HIS A 634 25.66 2.93 -16.58
CA HIS A 634 25.30 2.95 -15.14
C HIS A 634 23.92 3.54 -14.85
N ARG A 635 23.05 3.66 -15.84
CA ARG A 635 21.71 4.26 -15.70
C ARG A 635 20.94 3.77 -14.46
N LYS A 636 20.84 2.44 -14.30
CA LYS A 636 20.10 1.84 -13.17
C LYS A 636 20.72 2.17 -11.81
N VAL A 637 22.05 2.29 -11.76
CA VAL A 637 22.78 2.66 -10.55
C VAL A 637 22.40 4.06 -10.10
N PHE A 638 22.48 5.03 -11.01
CA PHE A 638 22.13 6.43 -10.71
C PHE A 638 20.62 6.62 -10.48
N GLU A 639 19.77 5.85 -11.15
CA GLU A 639 18.32 5.87 -10.91
C GLU A 639 17.98 5.43 -9.48
N ALA A 640 18.58 4.32 -9.02
CA ALA A 640 18.40 3.83 -7.65
C ALA A 640 18.94 4.83 -6.62
N MET A 641 20.15 5.39 -6.86
CA MET A 641 20.76 6.36 -5.98
C MET A 641 19.97 7.66 -5.91
N GLY A 642 19.46 8.19 -7.04
CA GLY A 642 18.66 9.40 -7.09
C GLY A 642 17.36 9.33 -6.29
N GLN A 643 16.76 8.15 -6.21
CA GLN A 643 15.54 7.91 -5.43
C GLN A 643 15.81 7.72 -3.93
N ALA A 644 16.98 7.16 -3.59
CA ALA A 644 17.32 6.82 -2.21
C ALA A 644 17.97 7.98 -1.45
N MET A 645 18.57 8.95 -2.16
CA MET A 645 19.29 10.03 -1.52
C MET A 645 18.38 11.07 -0.90
N LYS A 646 18.76 11.54 0.27
CA LYS A 646 18.15 12.70 0.91
C LYS A 646 18.84 13.96 0.44
N VAL A 647 18.05 14.92 -0.03
CA VAL A 647 18.53 16.27 -0.30
C VAL A 647 18.54 17.04 1.02
N GLN A 648 19.67 17.70 1.35
CA GLN A 648 19.75 18.51 2.57
C GLN A 648 18.83 19.73 2.44
N GLU A 649 18.03 19.97 3.45
CA GLU A 649 17.08 21.08 3.50
C GLU A 649 17.75 22.40 3.82
N THR A 650 17.22 23.49 3.27
CA THR A 650 17.56 24.87 3.60
C THR A 650 16.30 25.73 3.61
N ASP A 651 16.25 26.72 4.50
CA ASP A 651 15.12 27.66 4.61
C ASP A 651 15.04 28.61 3.40
N ASN A 652 16.16 28.83 2.70
CA ASN A 652 16.28 29.76 1.58
C ASN A 652 16.32 29.08 0.20
N GLN A 653 15.70 27.90 0.08
CA GLN A 653 15.73 27.12 -1.14
C GLN A 653 15.26 27.90 -2.38
N LEU A 654 15.88 27.60 -3.52
CA LEU A 654 15.47 28.10 -4.82
C LEU A 654 14.34 27.22 -5.39
N SER A 655 13.12 27.61 -5.03
CA SER A 655 11.86 27.00 -5.50
C SER A 655 10.97 28.07 -6.13
N GLY A 656 10.15 27.66 -7.10
CA GLY A 656 9.28 28.56 -7.84
C GLY A 656 8.62 27.88 -9.01
N VAL A 657 8.49 28.57 -10.15
CA VAL A 657 7.85 28.04 -11.36
C VAL A 657 8.79 28.12 -12.57
N GLY A 658 8.76 27.08 -13.42
CA GLY A 658 9.59 26.97 -14.60
C GLY A 658 8.79 26.74 -15.88
N PHE A 659 9.28 27.30 -16.98
CA PHE A 659 8.65 27.24 -18.29
C PHE A 659 9.68 26.93 -19.37
N SER A 660 9.26 26.23 -20.43
CA SER A 660 10.09 25.92 -21.60
C SER A 660 9.24 25.55 -22.79
N LEU A 661 9.84 25.28 -23.94
CA LEU A 661 9.15 24.75 -25.12
C LEU A 661 8.48 23.40 -24.88
N THR A 662 8.99 22.61 -23.93
CA THR A 662 8.45 21.29 -23.54
C THR A 662 7.49 21.37 -22.34
N ARG A 663 7.57 22.46 -21.56
CA ARG A 663 6.64 22.79 -20.47
C ARG A 663 5.94 24.10 -20.81
N ARG A 664 5.17 24.04 -21.87
CA ARG A 664 4.44 25.19 -22.41
C ARG A 664 3.30 25.55 -21.49
N ASN A 665 3.35 26.77 -21.02
CA ASN A 665 2.25 27.53 -20.45
C ASN A 665 2.57 28.99 -20.67
N ASP A 666 1.56 29.83 -20.71
CA ASP A 666 1.78 31.25 -20.61
C ASP A 666 1.74 31.67 -19.14
N ILE A 667 2.50 32.67 -18.77
CA ILE A 667 2.47 33.24 -17.42
C ILE A 667 2.27 34.76 -17.48
N ILE A 668 1.48 35.27 -16.56
CA ILE A 668 1.28 36.71 -16.37
C ILE A 668 2.37 37.19 -15.41
N VAL A 669 3.16 38.16 -15.88
CA VAL A 669 4.26 38.75 -15.14
C VAL A 669 4.03 40.26 -15.03
N LYS A 670 4.08 40.76 -13.81
CA LYS A 670 4.07 42.20 -13.53
C LYS A 670 5.50 42.65 -13.30
N VAL A 671 5.97 43.56 -14.13
CA VAL A 671 7.29 44.21 -14.00
C VAL A 671 7.05 45.67 -13.69
N ASP A 672 7.47 46.10 -12.50
CA ASP A 672 7.17 47.44 -11.95
C ASP A 672 5.65 47.72 -12.03
N ASN A 673 5.24 48.60 -12.91
CA ASN A 673 3.82 48.97 -13.07
C ASN A 673 3.16 48.41 -14.33
N LYS A 674 3.86 47.59 -15.12
CA LYS A 674 3.34 47.00 -16.36
C LYS A 674 3.08 45.52 -16.21
N VAL A 675 2.03 45.04 -16.87
CA VAL A 675 1.68 43.62 -16.89
C VAL A 675 1.90 43.06 -18.29
N TYR A 676 2.59 41.94 -18.37
CA TYR A 676 2.92 41.21 -19.59
C TYR A 676 2.38 39.78 -19.50
N LYS A 677 2.00 39.23 -20.64
CA LYS A 677 1.72 37.81 -20.80
C LYS A 677 2.83 37.16 -21.61
N ILE A 678 3.65 36.36 -20.95
CA ILE A 678 4.80 35.70 -21.59
C ILE A 678 4.36 34.34 -22.16
N ASN A 679 4.65 34.12 -23.42
CA ASN A 679 4.42 32.86 -24.12
C ASN A 679 5.77 32.16 -24.37
N PHE A 680 5.82 30.85 -24.15
CA PHE A 680 6.98 29.99 -24.30
C PHE A 680 6.90 29.08 -25.52
#